data_7fce68d63a20c9e33e1049516e71d2d7
#
_entry.id   7fce68d63a20c9e33e1049516e71d2d7
#
_cell.length_a   1.000
_cell.length_b   1.000
_cell.length_c   1.000
_cell.angle_alpha   90.00
_cell.angle_beta   90.00
_cell.angle_gamma   90.00
#
_symmetry.space_group_name_H-M   'P 1'
#
loop_
_entity.id
_entity.type
_entity.pdbx_description
1 polymer ?
#
loop_
_entity_poly.entity_id
_entity_poly.type
_entity_poly.pdbx_seq_one_letter_code
_entity_poly.pdbx_strand_id
1 'polypeptide(L)'
;MTDTATDTANPSPATPAPHRRARSRWLRALLWTVSALVLLLAAVVVLIASFDWNRAKPWINERVSESTGRHFAIEGDLRLRWTWPQPLDQGWRHWIPGVTVQAEQLSLGQPEGWEVPQEPAKGSDELPALPAPPDHLNQGRLPQVDDKDKDKNKNKNKEKGPARDIDTDSIALADEKLAPPARDAATMATAARATASLRLWPLLSRHVLLDHLQLEGPDLVFARRKDGSNNWTFKRPESTGPRWRFQVAQLSLRGGLVGWTDGVRQMAVRARLDSLAQAPGADFPYGMRFGLTGRIAKATIEAQGLTGPVLDLQSEQARFPVKLWAHAGSLRAQAEGILDNPRALKGMDLQVRLRGASMADLFPLTGLLLPRTPPFDTNGHLVGSLEPGRAIWDYQDFEGRVGQSDLRGTLHYASGKPRPKLSGDLASRKLRLADLGPVVGAPSTKQGQKTKEAASGKALPAQRFDTSKWNAMDMDVRFKSDRIERPQALPIEDFSVHAVMDNGVLRLSPLRFGMAKGRLDIEAVVDSGAKPPKASLQGKVQGLQLSALFPEIELMKKSLGSMDGALGLEGRGQSIAEWLGTSSGDIRLYVRDGRFSKQLLDLAALNLGSVIVTKLFGADKEVQLNCAVADLTVKQGMARTRNVKLATPEAIIEATGQISLAQETMDLRIVPESLKWKFFSLRTPLYVRGSFAKPKVGVEPGPLLLRAGAAVAAAVVAPAALALVPLTVPAAEEDAQCQRLLAESSKK
;
A
#
# COMPACT_ATOMS: atom_id res chain seq x y z
N MET A 1 11.49 28.72 -121.28
CA MET A 1 10.82 29.89 -121.87
C MET A 1 10.85 31.01 -120.86
N THR A 2 11.77 31.80 -121.08
CA THR A 2 11.76 33.25 -121.23
C THR A 2 11.58 33.99 -119.93
N ASP A 3 12.66 34.56 -119.45
CA ASP A 3 13.14 35.93 -119.68
C ASP A 3 12.41 36.93 -118.77
N THR A 4 12.92 37.78 -118.02
CA THR A 4 14.04 38.70 -118.23
C THR A 4 14.27 39.52 -116.94
N ALA A 5 15.49 39.73 -116.61
CA ALA A 5 16.17 40.86 -116.01
C ALA A 5 15.48 42.20 -115.78
N THR A 6 15.84 42.84 -114.61
CA THR A 6 16.61 44.11 -114.60
C THR A 6 16.64 44.58 -113.10
N ASP A 7 17.83 44.62 -112.50
CA ASP A 7 18.70 45.72 -112.24
C ASP A 7 18.02 47.02 -111.61
N THR A 8 18.34 47.34 -110.34
CA THR A 8 19.02 48.57 -109.94
C THR A 8 19.09 48.79 -108.45
N ALA A 9 20.35 49.08 -108.00
CA ALA A 9 20.74 50.03 -107.02
C ALA A 9 20.40 49.85 -105.55
N ASN A 10 21.39 49.54 -104.85
CA ASN A 10 21.58 49.70 -103.40
C ASN A 10 21.55 51.18 -102.99
N PRO A 11 21.07 51.51 -101.79
CA PRO A 11 21.88 52.28 -100.88
C PRO A 11 21.94 51.69 -99.45
N SER A 12 23.08 51.84 -98.84
CA SER A 12 23.56 51.42 -97.53
C SER A 12 22.62 51.60 -96.34
N PRO A 13 22.68 50.71 -95.35
CA PRO A 13 21.85 50.81 -94.11
C PRO A 13 22.43 51.84 -93.14
N ALA A 14 21.57 52.70 -92.64
CA ALA A 14 21.82 53.56 -91.52
C ALA A 14 21.86 52.74 -90.21
N THR A 15 22.88 52.87 -89.41
CA THR A 15 23.09 52.38 -88.14
C THR A 15 22.05 52.88 -87.11
N PRO A 16 21.33 52.03 -86.36
CA PRO A 16 20.48 52.54 -85.31
C PRO A 16 21.34 52.89 -84.08
N ALA A 17 21.14 54.07 -83.56
CA ALA A 17 21.78 54.59 -82.32
C ALA A 17 21.38 53.73 -81.05
N PRO A 18 22.25 53.54 -80.06
CA PRO A 18 21.95 52.75 -78.92
C PRO A 18 21.01 53.46 -77.93
N HIS A 19 19.82 52.89 -77.71
CA HIS A 19 18.92 53.27 -76.61
C HIS A 19 19.50 52.91 -75.26
N ARG A 20 20.55 53.64 -74.83
CA ARG A 20 21.07 53.59 -73.49
C ARG A 20 20.65 54.86 -72.75
N ARG A 21 19.48 54.84 -72.02
CA ARG A 21 19.21 55.81 -70.95
C ARG A 21 18.02 55.58 -70.08
N ALA A 22 17.19 54.58 -70.32
CA ALA A 22 16.02 54.37 -69.46
C ALA A 22 16.32 53.43 -68.25
N ARG A 23 17.16 52.42 -68.36
CA ARG A 23 17.51 51.45 -67.26
C ARG A 23 18.21 52.07 -66.06
N SER A 24 19.03 53.12 -66.27
CA SER A 24 19.81 53.70 -65.16
C SER A 24 18.96 54.58 -64.16
N ARG A 25 17.88 55.16 -64.64
CA ARG A 25 17.00 55.95 -63.78
C ARG A 25 16.13 55.08 -62.86
N TRP A 26 15.60 53.97 -63.34
CA TRP A 26 14.87 53.01 -62.54
C TRP A 26 15.75 52.29 -61.55
N LEU A 27 16.94 51.88 -61.90
CA LEU A 27 17.91 51.29 -60.94
C LEU A 27 18.35 52.30 -59.87
N ARG A 28 18.54 53.55 -60.20
CA ARG A 28 18.87 54.58 -59.21
C ARG A 28 17.66 54.87 -58.32
N ALA A 29 16.47 54.94 -58.84
CA ALA A 29 15.23 55.10 -58.04
C ALA A 29 15.04 53.92 -57.10
N LEU A 30 15.24 52.65 -57.58
CA LEU A 30 15.19 51.43 -56.76
C LEU A 30 16.27 51.44 -55.67
N LEU A 31 17.51 51.85 -56.02
CA LEU A 31 18.58 52.00 -55.05
C LEU A 31 18.28 53.05 -53.97
N TRP A 32 17.70 54.21 -54.36
CA TRP A 32 17.32 55.24 -53.43
C TRP A 32 16.15 54.77 -52.55
N THR A 33 15.16 54.07 -53.04
CA THR A 33 14.03 53.54 -52.24
C THR A 33 14.49 52.44 -51.29
N VAL A 34 15.40 51.53 -51.73
CA VAL A 34 16.01 50.54 -50.86
C VAL A 34 16.86 51.16 -49.78
N SER A 35 17.72 52.15 -50.14
CA SER A 35 18.54 52.90 -49.18
C SER A 35 17.68 53.66 -48.17
N ALA A 36 16.62 54.33 -48.61
CA ALA A 36 15.68 55.00 -47.74
C ALA A 36 14.96 54.02 -46.77
N LEU A 37 14.56 52.88 -47.29
CA LEU A 37 13.97 51.80 -46.44
C LEU A 37 14.98 51.27 -45.43
N VAL A 38 16.23 51.01 -45.82
CA VAL A 38 17.29 50.55 -44.90
C VAL A 38 17.59 51.62 -43.86
N LEU A 39 17.69 52.90 -44.25
CA LEU A 39 17.87 54.00 -43.30
C LEU A 39 16.69 54.18 -42.34
N LEU A 40 15.48 54.02 -42.85
CA LEU A 40 14.26 54.08 -42.01
C LEU A 40 14.30 52.89 -41.01
N LEU A 41 14.64 51.70 -41.47
CA LEU A 41 14.75 50.53 -40.62
C LEU A 41 15.86 50.70 -39.56
N ALA A 42 17.03 51.22 -39.97
CA ALA A 42 18.13 51.55 -39.04
C ALA A 42 17.71 52.60 -38.02
N ALA A 43 17.00 53.68 -38.43
CA ALA A 43 16.46 54.69 -37.56
C ALA A 43 15.44 54.12 -36.56
N VAL A 44 14.56 53.21 -37.00
CA VAL A 44 13.62 52.52 -36.13
C VAL A 44 14.37 51.63 -35.11
N VAL A 45 15.38 50.90 -35.54
CA VAL A 45 16.20 50.05 -34.65
C VAL A 45 16.92 50.91 -33.62
N VAL A 46 17.54 52.05 -34.00
CA VAL A 46 18.18 52.98 -33.10
C VAL A 46 17.16 53.58 -32.12
N LEU A 47 15.98 53.96 -32.59
CA LEU A 47 14.92 54.51 -31.74
C LEU A 47 14.48 53.50 -30.69
N ILE A 48 14.25 52.24 -31.08
CA ILE A 48 13.86 51.17 -30.16
C ILE A 48 15.02 50.83 -29.19
N ALA A 49 16.27 50.85 -29.67
CA ALA A 49 17.44 50.56 -28.86
C ALA A 49 17.77 51.65 -27.84
N SER A 50 17.44 52.90 -28.17
CA SER A 50 17.63 54.06 -27.30
C SER A 50 16.42 54.43 -26.43
N PHE A 51 15.30 53.75 -26.64
CA PHE A 51 14.06 53.99 -25.89
C PHE A 51 14.17 53.51 -24.46
N ASP A 52 13.83 54.37 -23.50
CA ASP A 52 13.71 53.99 -22.09
C ASP A 52 12.42 53.18 -21.86
N TRP A 53 12.58 51.85 -21.83
CA TRP A 53 11.45 50.92 -21.67
C TRP A 53 10.77 51.04 -20.33
N ASN A 54 11.36 51.68 -19.33
CA ASN A 54 10.71 51.90 -18.04
C ASN A 54 9.48 52.84 -18.22
N ARG A 55 9.46 53.68 -19.21
CA ARG A 55 8.29 54.50 -19.55
C ARG A 55 7.09 53.70 -20.05
N ALA A 56 7.31 52.50 -20.56
CA ALA A 56 6.23 51.61 -21.03
C ALA A 56 5.60 50.78 -19.90
N LYS A 57 6.22 50.73 -18.69
CA LYS A 57 5.71 49.93 -17.56
C LYS A 57 4.23 50.21 -17.22
N PRO A 58 3.76 51.51 -17.07
CA PRO A 58 2.37 51.75 -16.71
C PRO A 58 1.40 51.16 -17.73
N TRP A 59 1.69 51.32 -19.00
CA TRP A 59 0.87 50.75 -20.07
C TRP A 59 0.86 49.26 -20.08
N ILE A 60 2.01 48.59 -19.87
CA ILE A 60 2.14 47.13 -19.77
C ILE A 60 1.36 46.63 -18.56
N ASN A 61 1.53 47.22 -17.40
CA ASN A 61 0.85 46.84 -16.18
C ASN A 61 -0.66 46.91 -16.33
N GLU A 62 -1.18 48.02 -16.88
CA GLU A 62 -2.60 48.22 -17.15
C GLU A 62 -3.12 47.16 -18.14
N ARG A 63 -2.39 46.91 -19.25
CA ARG A 63 -2.85 45.98 -20.32
C ARG A 63 -2.86 44.52 -19.85
N VAL A 64 -1.86 44.13 -19.06
CA VAL A 64 -1.79 42.79 -18.45
C VAL A 64 -2.87 42.66 -17.38
N SER A 65 -3.07 43.67 -16.55
CA SER A 65 -4.14 43.69 -15.54
C SER A 65 -5.53 43.52 -16.14
N GLU A 66 -5.83 44.28 -17.21
CA GLU A 66 -7.09 44.14 -17.94
C GLU A 66 -7.27 42.74 -18.54
N SER A 67 -6.21 42.19 -19.16
CA SER A 67 -6.29 40.87 -19.83
C SER A 67 -6.41 39.72 -18.87
N THR A 68 -5.85 39.86 -17.63
CA THR A 68 -5.88 38.82 -16.61
C THR A 68 -7.01 38.99 -15.59
N GLY A 69 -7.61 40.21 -15.53
CA GLY A 69 -8.56 40.59 -14.50
C GLY A 69 -7.95 40.66 -13.13
N ARG A 70 -6.64 40.97 -13.04
CA ARG A 70 -5.86 40.96 -11.78
C ARG A 70 -4.85 42.07 -11.79
N HIS A 71 -4.54 42.60 -10.62
CA HIS A 71 -3.48 43.62 -10.50
C HIS A 71 -2.14 43.01 -10.89
N PHE A 72 -1.51 43.53 -11.93
CA PHE A 72 -0.16 43.19 -12.36
C PHE A 72 0.74 44.37 -12.25
N ALA A 73 1.95 44.20 -11.69
CA ALA A 73 2.94 45.27 -11.57
C ALA A 73 4.36 44.79 -11.88
N ILE A 74 5.12 45.63 -12.56
CA ILE A 74 6.57 45.55 -12.71
C ILE A 74 7.12 46.69 -11.91
N GLU A 75 7.65 46.39 -10.72
CA GLU A 75 8.19 47.44 -9.79
C GLU A 75 9.66 47.78 -10.10
N GLY A 76 10.43 46.74 -10.48
CA GLY A 76 11.83 46.92 -10.84
C GLY A 76 12.06 47.34 -12.30
N ASP A 77 13.28 47.24 -12.78
CA ASP A 77 13.68 47.69 -14.11
C ASP A 77 13.09 46.80 -15.23
N LEU A 78 12.71 47.46 -16.34
CA LEU A 78 12.34 46.83 -17.57
C LEU A 78 13.39 47.15 -18.63
N ARG A 79 14.11 46.13 -19.08
CA ARG A 79 15.19 46.23 -20.07
C ARG A 79 14.91 45.39 -21.28
N LEU A 80 15.24 45.93 -22.45
CA LEU A 80 15.13 45.23 -23.73
C LEU A 80 16.51 45.12 -24.37
N ARG A 81 16.87 43.92 -24.80
CA ARG A 81 18.13 43.66 -25.52
C ARG A 81 17.86 42.98 -26.86
N TRP A 82 18.58 43.35 -27.86
CA TRP A 82 18.53 42.72 -29.17
C TRP A 82 19.43 41.48 -29.17
N THR A 83 18.91 40.38 -29.71
CA THR A 83 19.67 39.12 -29.91
C THR A 83 19.86 38.93 -31.38
N TRP A 84 21.10 38.96 -31.86
CA TRP A 84 21.42 38.81 -33.27
C TRP A 84 22.82 38.22 -33.44
N PRO A 85 23.05 37.24 -34.31
CA PRO A 85 22.04 36.41 -35.02
C PRO A 85 21.27 35.48 -34.10
N GLN A 86 20.10 34.95 -34.56
CA GLN A 86 19.30 33.99 -33.79
C GLN A 86 19.93 32.60 -33.85
N PRO A 87 20.39 32.01 -32.74
CA PRO A 87 21.15 30.75 -32.77
C PRO A 87 20.31 29.54 -33.13
N LEU A 88 18.98 29.60 -32.96
CA LEU A 88 18.06 28.45 -33.17
C LEU A 88 17.38 28.45 -34.54
N ASP A 89 17.50 29.52 -35.34
CA ASP A 89 16.88 29.57 -36.64
C ASP A 89 17.85 29.17 -37.76
N GLN A 90 17.36 28.51 -38.80
CA GLN A 90 18.11 28.06 -39.97
C GLN A 90 17.79 28.94 -41.21
N GLY A 91 18.76 29.03 -42.07
CA GLY A 91 18.62 29.80 -43.33
C GLY A 91 18.56 31.31 -43.11
N TRP A 92 17.80 32.04 -43.96
CA TRP A 92 17.69 33.50 -43.90
C TRP A 92 17.01 34.02 -42.60
N ARG A 93 16.23 33.19 -41.95
CA ARG A 93 15.59 33.52 -40.67
C ARG A 93 16.56 33.75 -39.52
N HIS A 94 17.71 33.12 -39.58
CA HIS A 94 18.85 33.30 -38.63
C HIS A 94 19.28 34.79 -38.52
N TRP A 95 19.11 35.54 -39.61
CA TRP A 95 19.47 36.95 -39.67
C TRP A 95 18.36 37.91 -39.23
N ILE A 96 17.18 37.43 -38.83
CA ILE A 96 16.14 38.26 -38.26
C ILE A 96 16.44 38.48 -36.78
N PRO A 97 16.56 39.73 -36.31
CA PRO A 97 16.86 39.98 -34.89
C PRO A 97 15.71 39.48 -34.00
N GLY A 98 16.05 38.89 -32.87
CA GLY A 98 15.15 38.60 -31.78
C GLY A 98 15.25 39.64 -30.69
N VAL A 99 14.31 39.64 -29.80
CA VAL A 99 14.27 40.57 -28.65
C VAL A 99 14.22 39.78 -27.37
N THR A 100 15.14 40.12 -26.47
CA THR A 100 15.12 39.60 -25.10
C THR A 100 14.63 40.71 -24.16
N VAL A 101 13.51 40.47 -23.51
CA VAL A 101 12.90 41.35 -22.52
C VAL A 101 13.25 40.82 -21.13
N GLN A 102 13.79 41.68 -20.29
CA GLN A 102 14.09 41.41 -18.89
C GLN A 102 13.27 42.36 -18.02
N ALA A 103 12.47 41.82 -17.14
CA ALA A 103 11.67 42.54 -16.16
C ALA A 103 12.05 42.10 -14.75
N GLU A 104 12.17 43.04 -13.83
CA GLU A 104 12.53 42.78 -12.44
C GLU A 104 11.38 43.13 -11.50
N GLN A 105 11.29 42.41 -10.37
CA GLN A 105 10.28 42.57 -9.33
C GLN A 105 8.85 42.57 -9.88
N LEU A 106 8.45 41.40 -10.43
CA LEU A 106 7.10 41.19 -10.94
C LEU A 106 6.17 40.77 -9.82
N SER A 107 4.95 41.27 -9.85
CA SER A 107 3.87 40.81 -8.98
C SER A 107 2.56 40.66 -9.73
N LEU A 108 1.77 39.63 -9.34
CA LEU A 108 0.43 39.38 -9.84
C LEU A 108 -0.51 39.12 -8.67
N GLY A 109 -1.55 39.93 -8.56
CA GLY A 109 -2.53 39.89 -7.48
C GLY A 109 -3.45 38.69 -7.51
N GLN A 110 -4.12 38.46 -6.39
CA GLN A 110 -5.24 37.50 -6.27
C GLN A 110 -6.48 38.00 -7.06
N PRO A 111 -7.44 37.13 -7.34
CA PRO A 111 -8.77 37.56 -7.79
C PRO A 111 -9.42 38.51 -6.77
N GLU A 112 -10.21 39.46 -7.22
CA GLU A 112 -10.96 40.35 -6.32
C GLU A 112 -11.82 39.55 -5.32
N GLY A 113 -11.77 39.93 -4.04
CA GLY A 113 -12.48 39.27 -2.97
C GLY A 113 -11.94 37.88 -2.60
N TRP A 114 -10.71 37.55 -3.05
CA TRP A 114 -10.07 36.29 -2.71
C TRP A 114 -9.30 36.40 -1.41
N GLU A 115 -9.78 35.74 -0.35
CA GLU A 115 -9.01 35.55 0.85
C GLU A 115 -8.28 34.21 0.75
N VAL A 116 -6.96 34.23 0.84
CA VAL A 116 -6.15 33.01 0.90
C VAL A 116 -6.49 32.32 2.23
N PRO A 117 -6.90 31.05 2.23
CA PRO A 117 -7.02 30.31 3.47
C PRO A 117 -5.69 30.39 4.21
N GLN A 118 -5.69 30.85 5.45
CA GLN A 118 -4.47 30.95 6.26
C GLN A 118 -3.80 29.57 6.26
N GLU A 119 -2.55 29.51 5.84
CA GLU A 119 -1.72 28.33 6.04
C GLU A 119 -1.77 28.00 7.52
N PRO A 120 -2.01 26.73 7.91
CA PRO A 120 -1.87 26.37 9.30
C PRO A 120 -0.41 26.61 9.68
N ALA A 121 -0.22 27.68 10.44
CA ALA A 121 1.08 28.08 10.94
C ALA A 121 1.70 26.97 11.78
N LYS A 122 3.02 26.85 11.65
CA LYS A 122 3.96 26.13 12.51
C LYS A 122 4.11 24.63 12.30
N GLY A 123 5.20 24.33 11.67
CA GLY A 123 5.82 23.02 11.66
C GLY A 123 6.61 22.74 10.39
N SER A 124 7.81 23.25 10.30
CA SER A 124 8.81 23.10 9.25
C SER A 124 8.85 24.23 8.22
N ASP A 125 9.51 25.34 8.58
CA ASP A 125 9.93 26.37 7.62
C ASP A 125 11.10 25.90 6.73
N GLU A 126 11.67 24.74 7.00
CA GLU A 126 12.72 24.14 6.18
C GLU A 126 12.12 23.20 5.14
N LEU A 127 12.05 23.67 3.90
CA LEU A 127 11.83 22.80 2.75
C LEU A 127 12.99 21.81 2.63
N PRO A 128 12.74 20.53 2.32
CA PRO A 128 13.79 19.56 2.12
C PRO A 128 14.80 20.08 1.08
N ALA A 129 16.05 19.78 1.30
CA ALA A 129 17.11 20.13 0.35
C ALA A 129 16.77 19.52 -1.02
N LEU A 130 16.99 20.29 -2.08
CA LEU A 130 16.85 19.74 -3.43
C LEU A 130 17.86 18.60 -3.61
N PRO A 131 17.48 17.50 -4.27
CA PRO A 131 18.42 16.45 -4.59
C PRO A 131 19.60 17.04 -5.39
N ALA A 132 20.82 16.64 -5.06
CA ALA A 132 21.98 17.02 -5.83
C ALA A 132 21.75 16.67 -7.31
N PRO A 133 22.14 17.53 -8.26
CA PRO A 133 22.16 17.15 -9.66
C PRO A 133 22.98 15.86 -9.77
N PRO A 134 22.54 14.86 -10.51
CA PRO A 134 23.28 13.61 -10.63
C PRO A 134 24.67 13.91 -11.23
N ASP A 135 25.72 13.55 -10.51
CA ASP A 135 27.12 13.80 -10.88
C ASP A 135 27.52 13.11 -12.20
N HIS A 136 26.77 12.08 -12.60
CA HIS A 136 26.96 11.40 -13.88
C HIS A 136 25.61 11.04 -14.50
N LEU A 137 25.34 11.62 -15.64
CA LEU A 137 24.14 11.41 -16.45
C LEU A 137 23.94 9.95 -16.94
N ASN A 138 24.86 9.03 -16.62
CA ASN A 138 24.92 7.68 -17.18
C ASN A 138 24.71 6.53 -16.19
N GLN A 139 24.33 6.75 -14.93
CA GLN A 139 24.09 5.63 -14.01
C GLN A 139 22.66 5.61 -13.51
N GLY A 140 21.83 4.80 -14.18
CA GLY A 140 20.45 4.49 -13.80
C GLY A 140 20.30 3.64 -12.50
N ARG A 141 21.13 3.87 -11.49
CA ARG A 141 20.98 3.25 -10.17
C ARG A 141 20.42 4.27 -9.18
N LEU A 142 19.29 3.90 -8.57
CA LEU A 142 18.77 4.59 -7.39
C LEU A 142 19.90 4.69 -6.34
N PRO A 143 20.10 5.87 -5.70
CA PRO A 143 21.00 5.97 -4.56
C PRO A 143 20.57 4.94 -3.51
N GLN A 144 21.46 4.03 -3.16
CA GLN A 144 21.24 3.17 -2.01
C GLN A 144 21.20 4.10 -0.79
N VAL A 145 20.09 4.10 -0.10
CA VAL A 145 19.98 4.74 1.22
C VAL A 145 20.93 3.95 2.13
N ASP A 146 22.08 4.58 2.46
CA ASP A 146 23.05 4.05 3.40
C ASP A 146 22.34 3.71 4.72
N ASP A 147 22.30 2.44 5.02
CA ASP A 147 21.91 1.88 6.32
C ASP A 147 23.06 2.14 7.31
N LYS A 148 23.26 3.41 7.68
CA LYS A 148 24.22 3.78 8.75
C LYS A 148 23.59 3.62 10.11
N ASP A 149 23.27 2.39 10.47
CA ASP A 149 23.09 2.01 11.87
C ASP A 149 23.38 0.50 12.07
N LYS A 150 24.66 0.10 11.84
CA LYS A 150 25.31 -1.06 12.47
C LYS A 150 26.75 -1.14 11.96
N ASP A 151 27.64 -0.75 12.81
CA ASP A 151 28.90 -1.36 13.14
C ASP A 151 29.97 -0.33 13.48
N LYS A 152 29.97 0.08 14.75
CA LYS A 152 31.19 0.51 15.38
C LYS A 152 31.98 -0.74 15.75
N ASN A 153 32.88 -1.18 14.89
CA ASN A 153 34.20 -1.64 15.37
C ASN A 153 35.18 -2.00 14.23
N LYS A 154 36.39 -1.47 14.37
CA LYS A 154 37.69 -1.92 13.83
C LYS A 154 37.95 -1.81 12.32
N ASN A 155 38.76 -0.98 11.79
CA ASN A 155 40.22 -0.96 11.88
C ASN A 155 40.82 0.17 11.00
N LYS A 156 41.83 0.83 11.57
CA LYS A 156 42.72 1.75 10.86
C LYS A 156 43.57 0.98 9.85
N ASN A 157 43.62 1.44 8.61
CA ASN A 157 44.91 1.59 7.94
C ASN A 157 44.84 2.62 6.80
N LYS A 158 45.87 3.47 6.82
CA LYS A 158 46.16 4.55 5.90
C LYS A 158 46.56 4.02 4.52
N GLU A 159 46.09 4.69 3.46
CA GLU A 159 47.00 5.02 2.34
C GLU A 159 46.50 6.30 1.70
N LYS A 160 47.42 7.30 1.69
CA LYS A 160 47.30 8.60 1.04
C LYS A 160 47.77 8.46 -0.40
N GLY A 161 46.93 8.78 -1.38
CA GLY A 161 47.32 9.15 -2.73
C GLY A 161 46.94 10.60 -3.01
N PRO A 162 47.72 11.38 -3.77
CA PRO A 162 47.60 12.83 -3.83
C PRO A 162 46.41 13.26 -4.69
N ALA A 163 45.52 14.05 -4.08
CA ALA A 163 44.52 14.82 -4.78
C ALA A 163 45.20 15.97 -5.54
N ARG A 164 44.99 16.02 -6.84
CA ARG A 164 45.26 17.21 -7.64
C ARG A 164 44.11 18.19 -7.40
N ASP A 165 44.42 19.29 -6.74
CA ASP A 165 43.59 20.48 -6.70
C ASP A 165 43.39 21.00 -8.12
N ILE A 166 42.15 20.98 -8.58
CA ILE A 166 41.71 21.75 -9.76
C ILE A 166 41.10 23.02 -9.18
N ASP A 167 41.80 24.10 -9.45
CA ASP A 167 41.41 25.48 -9.18
C ASP A 167 39.95 25.74 -9.60
N THR A 168 39.08 25.90 -8.62
CA THR A 168 37.67 26.28 -8.79
C THR A 168 37.45 27.77 -8.60
N ASP A 169 38.51 28.60 -8.80
CA ASP A 169 38.48 30.04 -8.64
C ASP A 169 38.38 30.82 -9.95
N SER A 170 37.38 30.49 -10.77
CA SER A 170 37.01 31.42 -11.84
C SER A 170 35.60 31.16 -12.34
N ILE A 171 34.59 31.57 -11.64
CA ILE A 171 33.30 32.15 -12.07
C ILE A 171 32.53 32.56 -10.76
N ALA A 172 33.10 33.37 -9.95
CA ALA A 172 32.35 34.16 -9.01
C ALA A 172 32.00 35.49 -9.68
N LEU A 173 31.10 35.45 -10.67
CA LEU A 173 30.33 36.63 -11.00
C LEU A 173 29.38 36.88 -9.83
N ALA A 174 29.53 38.06 -9.21
CA ALA A 174 28.69 38.57 -8.16
C ALA A 174 27.22 38.48 -8.55
N ASP A 175 26.57 37.36 -8.20
CA ASP A 175 25.14 37.24 -8.17
C ASP A 175 24.68 38.05 -6.92
N GLU A 176 24.48 39.35 -7.11
CA GLU A 176 23.65 40.12 -6.23
C GLU A 176 22.27 39.45 -6.22
N LYS A 177 22.01 38.64 -5.19
CA LYS A 177 20.75 37.90 -5.01
C LYS A 177 19.64 38.94 -4.87
N LEU A 178 19.03 39.35 -5.98
CA LEU A 178 17.80 40.09 -5.95
C LEU A 178 16.77 39.26 -5.20
N ALA A 179 16.37 39.69 -4.02
CA ALA A 179 15.29 39.06 -3.30
C ALA A 179 13.97 39.27 -4.08
N PRO A 180 13.08 38.30 -4.20
CA PRO A 180 11.76 38.54 -4.73
C PRO A 180 11.03 39.59 -3.87
N PRO A 181 10.08 40.36 -4.45
CA PRO A 181 9.28 41.32 -3.67
C PRO A 181 8.58 40.56 -2.54
N ALA A 182 8.46 41.23 -1.37
CA ALA A 182 7.79 40.67 -0.22
C ALA A 182 6.34 40.32 -0.60
N ARG A 183 5.96 39.05 -0.41
CA ARG A 183 4.62 38.59 -0.72
C ARG A 183 3.66 38.99 0.39
N ASP A 184 2.59 39.70 0.06
CA ASP A 184 1.43 39.91 0.91
C ASP A 184 0.30 38.90 0.63
N ALA A 185 -0.73 38.90 1.47
CA ALA A 185 -1.89 37.99 1.29
C ALA A 185 -2.69 38.31 0.00
N ALA A 186 -2.54 39.48 -0.57
CA ALA A 186 -3.21 39.90 -1.79
C ALA A 186 -2.49 39.45 -3.07
N THR A 187 -1.30 38.86 -2.96
CA THR A 187 -0.44 38.51 -4.08
C THR A 187 -0.50 37.00 -4.35
N MET A 188 -0.82 36.64 -5.61
CA MET A 188 -0.84 35.24 -6.07
C MET A 188 0.54 34.76 -6.54
N ALA A 189 1.25 35.62 -7.25
CA ALA A 189 2.54 35.28 -7.83
C ALA A 189 3.51 36.45 -7.76
N THR A 190 4.77 36.16 -7.45
CA THR A 190 5.88 37.12 -7.56
C THR A 190 7.05 36.49 -8.31
N ALA A 191 7.92 37.29 -8.89
CA ALA A 191 9.20 36.83 -9.41
C ALA A 191 10.25 37.94 -9.24
N ALA A 192 11.46 37.56 -8.82
CA ALA A 192 12.56 38.53 -8.72
C ALA A 192 12.96 39.05 -10.11
N ARG A 193 13.03 38.14 -11.08
CA ARG A 193 13.35 38.47 -12.48
C ARG A 193 12.68 37.53 -13.44
N ALA A 194 12.17 38.07 -14.53
CA ALA A 194 11.71 37.31 -15.70
C ALA A 194 12.50 37.75 -16.93
N THR A 195 13.09 36.81 -17.63
CA THR A 195 13.78 37.03 -18.91
C THR A 195 13.09 36.24 -20.00
N ALA A 196 12.58 36.90 -21.04
CA ALA A 196 11.86 36.30 -22.11
C ALA A 196 12.50 36.64 -23.47
N SER A 197 12.87 35.63 -24.24
CA SER A 197 13.40 35.77 -25.60
C SER A 197 12.27 35.57 -26.61
N LEU A 198 11.96 36.63 -27.36
CA LEU A 198 10.82 36.69 -28.29
C LEU A 198 11.31 36.65 -29.74
N ARG A 199 10.71 35.79 -30.56
CA ARG A 199 10.86 35.82 -32.02
C ARG A 199 9.91 36.83 -32.65
N LEU A 200 10.47 37.73 -33.48
CA LEU A 200 9.67 38.81 -34.14
C LEU A 200 8.89 38.29 -35.34
N TRP A 201 9.43 37.32 -36.09
CA TRP A 201 8.77 36.82 -37.30
C TRP A 201 7.35 36.25 -37.09
N PRO A 202 7.12 35.38 -36.04
CA PRO A 202 5.80 34.83 -35.79
C PRO A 202 4.73 35.88 -35.42
N LEU A 203 5.15 37.06 -34.96
CA LEU A 203 4.23 38.16 -34.63
C LEU A 203 3.40 38.62 -35.86
N LEU A 204 3.97 38.51 -37.07
CA LEU A 204 3.24 38.85 -38.32
C LEU A 204 2.02 37.94 -38.52
N SER A 205 2.03 36.71 -37.96
CA SER A 205 0.91 35.77 -37.98
C SER A 205 0.14 35.74 -36.66
N ARG A 206 0.29 36.78 -35.82
CA ARG A 206 -0.32 36.88 -34.50
C ARG A 206 0.05 35.73 -33.55
N HIS A 207 1.27 35.22 -33.71
CA HIS A 207 1.80 34.17 -32.89
C HIS A 207 2.98 34.75 -32.08
N VAL A 208 2.83 34.80 -30.73
CA VAL A 208 3.89 35.19 -29.82
C VAL A 208 4.64 33.92 -29.43
N LEU A 209 5.83 33.78 -30.00
CA LEU A 209 6.72 32.64 -29.68
C LEU A 209 7.84 33.12 -28.80
N LEU A 210 7.87 32.63 -27.56
CA LEU A 210 8.96 32.81 -26.62
C LEU A 210 9.91 31.61 -26.73
N ASP A 211 11.10 31.82 -27.25
CA ASP A 211 12.12 30.76 -27.37
C ASP A 211 12.55 30.28 -25.99
N HIS A 212 12.78 31.21 -25.10
CA HIS A 212 13.18 30.93 -23.73
C HIS A 212 12.51 31.89 -22.78
N LEU A 213 11.88 31.34 -21.73
CA LEU A 213 11.37 32.07 -20.58
C LEU A 213 12.10 31.59 -19.33
N GLN A 214 12.90 32.47 -18.74
CA GLN A 214 13.59 32.23 -17.48
C GLN A 214 12.95 33.04 -16.36
N LEU A 215 12.60 32.36 -15.27
CA LEU A 215 12.09 32.98 -14.05
C LEU A 215 13.07 32.72 -12.89
N GLU A 216 13.48 33.79 -12.23
CA GLU A 216 14.35 33.74 -11.06
C GLU A 216 13.54 34.12 -9.83
N GLY A 217 13.60 33.29 -8.79
CA GLY A 217 12.85 33.43 -7.55
C GLY A 217 11.32 33.54 -7.73
N PRO A 218 10.67 32.78 -8.63
CA PRO A 218 9.21 32.82 -8.69
C PRO A 218 8.62 32.23 -7.40
N ASP A 219 7.66 32.92 -6.78
CA ASP A 219 6.86 32.40 -5.66
C ASP A 219 5.39 32.44 -6.06
N LEU A 220 4.79 31.26 -6.19
CA LEU A 220 3.43 31.06 -6.70
C LEU A 220 2.54 30.45 -5.61
N VAL A 221 1.33 30.96 -5.44
CA VAL A 221 0.34 30.39 -4.52
C VAL A 221 -0.93 30.03 -5.25
N PHE A 222 -1.18 28.72 -5.29
CA PHE A 222 -2.40 28.15 -5.79
C PHE A 222 -3.31 27.74 -4.64
N ALA A 223 -4.56 28.16 -4.66
CA ALA A 223 -5.53 27.82 -3.64
C ALA A 223 -6.87 27.43 -4.25
N ARG A 224 -7.44 26.33 -3.75
CA ARG A 224 -8.79 25.88 -4.04
C ARG A 224 -9.59 25.83 -2.74
N ARG A 225 -10.76 26.48 -2.72
CA ARG A 225 -11.67 26.48 -1.59
C ARG A 225 -12.47 25.18 -1.51
N LYS A 226 -13.18 24.98 -0.40
CA LYS A 226 -14.03 23.80 -0.20
C LYS A 226 -15.22 23.75 -1.18
N ASP A 227 -15.68 24.88 -1.67
CA ASP A 227 -16.72 24.99 -2.69
C ASP A 227 -16.24 24.66 -4.12
N GLY A 228 -14.93 24.37 -4.28
CA GLY A 228 -14.31 24.07 -5.57
C GLY A 228 -13.81 25.27 -6.34
N SER A 229 -14.12 26.51 -5.92
CA SER A 229 -13.56 27.71 -6.51
C SER A 229 -12.04 27.78 -6.33
N ASN A 230 -11.32 28.36 -7.30
CA ASN A 230 -9.86 28.40 -7.27
C ASN A 230 -9.33 29.76 -7.74
N ASN A 231 -8.07 30.07 -7.36
CA ASN A 231 -7.42 31.32 -7.71
C ASN A 231 -6.61 31.28 -9.03
N TRP A 232 -6.54 30.17 -9.74
CA TRP A 232 -5.78 30.04 -11.00
C TRP A 232 -6.67 30.06 -12.26
N THR A 233 -7.99 30.16 -12.13
CA THR A 233 -8.90 30.35 -13.26
C THR A 233 -8.99 31.82 -13.58
N PHE A 234 -8.49 32.20 -14.75
CA PHE A 234 -8.57 33.58 -15.25
C PHE A 234 -9.90 33.79 -16.00
N LYS A 235 -10.57 34.89 -15.67
CA LYS A 235 -11.73 35.35 -16.47
C LYS A 235 -11.23 35.70 -17.87
N ARG A 236 -11.70 35.05 -18.88
CA ARG A 236 -11.41 35.44 -20.27
C ARG A 236 -12.28 36.60 -20.64
N PRO A 237 -11.73 37.76 -21.09
CA PRO A 237 -12.54 38.81 -21.66
C PRO A 237 -13.23 38.26 -22.93
N GLU A 238 -14.51 38.55 -23.11
CA GLU A 238 -15.26 38.29 -24.32
C GLU A 238 -14.77 39.23 -25.45
N SER A 239 -13.62 38.91 -26.04
CA SER A 239 -13.10 39.69 -27.16
C SER A 239 -13.57 39.07 -28.50
N THR A 240 -14.27 39.84 -29.29
CA THR A 240 -14.66 39.52 -30.68
C THR A 240 -13.51 39.69 -31.68
N GLY A 241 -12.29 40.06 -31.21
CA GLY A 241 -11.13 40.29 -32.05
C GLY A 241 -10.31 39.05 -32.39
N PRO A 242 -9.43 39.17 -33.39
CA PRO A 242 -8.55 38.07 -33.80
C PRO A 242 -7.60 37.69 -32.66
N ARG A 243 -7.55 36.38 -32.35
CA ARG A 243 -6.85 35.85 -31.17
C ARG A 243 -5.34 35.72 -31.40
N TRP A 244 -4.56 36.22 -30.47
CA TRP A 244 -3.12 35.95 -30.38
C TRP A 244 -2.88 34.58 -29.79
N ARG A 245 -1.93 33.81 -30.35
CA ARG A 245 -1.47 32.55 -29.80
C ARG A 245 -0.14 32.76 -29.06
N PHE A 246 -0.06 32.29 -27.84
CA PHE A 246 1.16 32.36 -27.03
C PHE A 246 1.75 30.96 -26.90
N GLN A 247 3.01 30.84 -27.21
CA GLN A 247 3.76 29.62 -27.09
C GLN A 247 5.12 29.88 -26.44
N VAL A 248 5.49 29.04 -25.44
CA VAL A 248 6.81 29.04 -24.82
C VAL A 248 7.52 27.77 -25.24
N ALA A 249 8.70 27.88 -25.86
CA ALA A 249 9.46 26.72 -26.30
C ALA A 249 10.31 26.12 -25.17
N GLN A 250 10.91 26.95 -24.32
CA GLN A 250 11.68 26.53 -23.14
C GLN A 250 11.32 27.37 -21.94
N LEU A 251 11.16 26.72 -20.78
CA LEU A 251 10.95 27.36 -19.49
C LEU A 251 12.05 26.93 -18.52
N SER A 252 12.75 27.89 -17.94
CA SER A 252 13.75 27.66 -16.90
C SER A 252 13.31 28.35 -15.61
N LEU A 253 13.33 27.63 -14.51
CA LEU A 253 13.03 28.13 -13.18
C LEU A 253 14.30 28.04 -12.32
N ARG A 254 14.61 29.09 -11.59
CA ARG A 254 15.68 29.14 -10.58
C ARG A 254 15.13 29.60 -9.25
N GLY A 255 15.28 28.79 -8.20
CA GLY A 255 14.79 29.11 -6.86
C GLY A 255 13.27 29.28 -6.78
N GLY A 256 12.50 28.57 -7.62
CA GLY A 256 11.05 28.65 -7.65
C GLY A 256 10.42 28.08 -6.37
N LEU A 257 9.42 28.76 -5.84
CA LEU A 257 8.57 28.33 -4.73
C LEU A 257 7.13 28.20 -5.20
N VAL A 258 6.47 27.14 -4.80
CA VAL A 258 5.05 26.89 -5.11
C VAL A 258 4.32 26.47 -3.85
N GLY A 259 3.36 27.25 -3.41
CA GLY A 259 2.38 26.86 -2.40
C GLY A 259 1.11 26.35 -3.05
N TRP A 260 0.61 25.20 -2.59
CA TRP A 260 -0.65 24.62 -3.06
C TRP A 260 -1.54 24.28 -1.88
N THR A 261 -2.70 24.92 -1.79
CA THR A 261 -3.72 24.65 -0.79
C THR A 261 -5.00 24.18 -1.46
N ASP A 262 -5.52 23.00 -1.06
CA ASP A 262 -6.72 22.40 -1.60
C ASP A 262 -7.71 22.07 -0.49
N GLY A 263 -8.74 22.88 -0.32
CA GLY A 263 -9.77 22.72 0.70
C GLY A 263 -10.67 21.50 0.47
N VAL A 264 -10.85 21.05 -0.79
CA VAL A 264 -11.64 19.85 -1.13
C VAL A 264 -10.90 18.58 -0.71
N ARG A 265 -9.57 18.53 -0.97
CA ARG A 265 -8.72 17.38 -0.67
C ARG A 265 -8.07 17.45 0.70
N GLN A 266 -8.28 18.54 1.45
CA GLN A 266 -7.60 18.81 2.74
C GLN A 266 -6.07 18.71 2.60
N MET A 267 -5.52 19.35 1.58
CA MET A 267 -4.10 19.32 1.24
C MET A 267 -3.52 20.72 1.33
N ALA A 268 -2.35 20.83 1.95
CA ALA A 268 -1.53 22.05 1.96
C ALA A 268 -0.07 21.64 1.78
N VAL A 269 0.54 22.02 0.66
CA VAL A 269 1.89 21.60 0.25
C VAL A 269 2.68 22.82 -0.19
N ARG A 270 3.95 22.87 0.17
CA ARG A 270 4.94 23.86 -0.28
C ARG A 270 6.07 23.15 -1.00
N ALA A 271 6.43 23.60 -2.19
CA ALA A 271 7.44 22.97 -3.02
C ALA A 271 8.48 23.99 -3.48
N ARG A 272 9.74 23.59 -3.52
CA ARG A 272 10.85 24.28 -4.22
C ARG A 272 11.11 23.57 -5.52
N LEU A 273 11.30 24.33 -6.59
CA LEU A 273 11.47 23.83 -7.95
C LEU A 273 12.68 24.51 -8.61
N ASP A 274 13.55 23.72 -9.22
CA ASP A 274 14.65 24.20 -10.05
C ASP A 274 14.73 23.44 -11.36
N SER A 275 14.93 24.16 -12.47
CA SER A 275 15.23 23.53 -13.75
C SER A 275 16.64 22.97 -13.78
N LEU A 276 16.79 21.81 -14.38
CA LEU A 276 18.08 21.21 -14.68
C LEU A 276 18.59 21.73 -16.03
N ALA A 277 19.84 22.17 -16.07
CA ALA A 277 20.48 22.49 -17.33
C ALA A 277 20.71 21.17 -18.11
N GLN A 278 20.02 20.99 -19.23
CA GLN A 278 20.22 19.86 -20.11
C GLN A 278 21.34 20.18 -21.11
N ALA A 279 22.37 19.37 -21.12
CA ALA A 279 23.35 19.44 -22.22
C ALA A 279 22.69 18.94 -23.53
N PRO A 280 22.92 19.59 -24.67
CA PRO A 280 22.42 19.11 -25.96
C PRO A 280 22.88 17.66 -26.20
N GLY A 281 21.95 16.74 -26.46
CA GLY A 281 22.25 15.32 -26.74
C GLY A 281 22.39 14.43 -25.51
N ALA A 282 22.11 14.92 -24.29
CA ALA A 282 22.07 14.06 -23.11
C ALA A 282 20.81 13.18 -23.12
N ASP A 283 21.01 11.87 -23.02
CA ASP A 283 19.90 10.89 -22.85
C ASP A 283 19.41 10.87 -21.39
N PHE A 284 19.01 12.05 -20.91
CA PHE A 284 18.54 12.26 -19.55
C PHE A 284 17.13 12.85 -19.57
N PRO A 285 16.10 12.07 -19.16
CA PRO A 285 14.72 12.44 -19.39
C PRO A 285 14.19 13.53 -18.44
N TYR A 286 14.93 13.87 -17.37
CA TYR A 286 14.46 14.79 -16.35
C TYR A 286 14.88 16.23 -16.66
N GLY A 287 13.93 17.15 -16.55
CA GLY A 287 14.15 18.60 -16.78
C GLY A 287 14.10 19.44 -15.50
N MET A 288 13.67 18.86 -14.38
CA MET A 288 13.51 19.58 -13.12
C MET A 288 13.85 18.72 -11.91
N ARG A 289 14.28 19.39 -10.86
CA ARG A 289 14.36 18.87 -9.49
C ARG A 289 13.37 19.56 -8.59
N PHE A 290 12.81 18.85 -7.63
CA PHE A 290 11.88 19.40 -6.67
C PHE A 290 12.13 18.89 -5.25
N GLY A 291 11.76 19.70 -4.26
CA GLY A 291 11.62 19.31 -2.87
C GLY A 291 10.32 19.89 -2.34
N LEU A 292 9.50 19.08 -1.68
CA LEU A 292 8.23 19.52 -1.13
C LEU A 292 8.04 19.04 0.30
N THR A 293 7.30 19.83 1.06
CA THR A 293 6.81 19.49 2.39
C THR A 293 5.37 19.96 2.53
N GLY A 294 4.61 19.30 3.37
CA GLY A 294 3.23 19.70 3.60
C GLY A 294 2.40 18.66 4.30
N ARG A 295 1.09 18.80 4.16
CA ARG A 295 0.12 17.91 4.78
C ARG A 295 -0.93 17.46 3.76
N ILE A 296 -1.19 16.17 3.73
CA ILE A 296 -2.31 15.57 3.00
C ILE A 296 -3.22 14.92 4.05
N ALA A 297 -4.46 15.36 4.13
CA ALA A 297 -5.41 15.00 5.18
C ALA A 297 -4.79 15.19 6.58
N LYS A 298 -4.48 14.12 7.29
CA LYS A 298 -3.88 14.14 8.65
C LYS A 298 -2.39 13.79 8.67
N ALA A 299 -1.80 13.46 7.53
CA ALA A 299 -0.40 13.02 7.44
C ALA A 299 0.49 14.16 6.95
N THR A 300 1.59 14.40 7.65
CA THR A 300 2.68 15.27 7.17
C THR A 300 3.51 14.47 6.18
N ILE A 301 3.81 15.07 5.03
CA ILE A 301 4.60 14.45 3.97
C ILE A 301 5.79 15.35 3.65
N GLU A 302 6.90 14.70 3.31
CA GLU A 302 8.04 15.31 2.67
C GLU A 302 8.43 14.45 1.48
N ALA A 303 8.76 15.11 0.37
CA ALA A 303 9.23 14.41 -0.81
C ALA A 303 10.25 15.26 -1.58
N GLN A 304 11.13 14.57 -2.29
CA GLN A 304 12.09 15.19 -3.19
C GLN A 304 12.27 14.31 -4.42
N GLY A 305 12.72 14.90 -5.51
CA GLY A 305 12.89 14.09 -6.72
C GLY A 305 13.23 14.89 -7.96
N LEU A 306 13.15 14.17 -9.06
CA LEU A 306 13.35 14.65 -10.42
C LEU A 306 12.08 14.43 -11.23
N THR A 307 11.79 15.37 -12.13
CA THR A 307 10.64 15.27 -13.02
C THR A 307 11.00 15.75 -14.42
N GLY A 308 10.15 15.45 -15.39
CA GLY A 308 10.19 16.04 -16.72
C GLY A 308 10.04 17.57 -16.69
N PRO A 309 10.26 18.25 -17.83
CA PRO A 309 10.12 19.70 -17.94
C PRO A 309 8.68 20.15 -17.64
N VAL A 310 8.52 21.33 -16.98
CA VAL A 310 7.17 21.86 -16.66
C VAL A 310 6.30 22.07 -17.89
N LEU A 311 6.89 22.42 -19.02
CA LEU A 311 6.15 22.66 -20.26
C LEU A 311 5.44 21.41 -20.76
N ASP A 312 5.99 20.23 -20.50
CA ASP A 312 5.36 18.96 -20.88
C ASP A 312 4.04 18.74 -20.15
N LEU A 313 3.85 19.40 -18.99
CA LEU A 313 2.58 19.37 -18.28
C LEU A 313 1.40 20.00 -19.08
N GLN A 314 1.67 20.77 -20.10
CA GLN A 314 0.63 21.38 -20.95
C GLN A 314 0.06 20.41 -21.98
N SER A 315 0.79 19.37 -22.35
CA SER A 315 0.36 18.36 -23.33
C SER A 315 -0.50 17.30 -22.68
N GLU A 316 -1.65 17.01 -23.26
CA GLU A 316 -2.50 15.88 -22.83
C GLU A 316 -1.88 14.51 -23.13
N GLN A 317 -0.92 14.46 -24.03
CA GLN A 317 -0.21 13.24 -24.47
C GLN A 317 1.19 13.15 -23.90
N ALA A 318 1.56 14.04 -22.96
CA ALA A 318 2.90 14.04 -22.40
C ALA A 318 3.19 12.77 -21.60
N ARG A 319 4.29 12.13 -21.92
CA ARG A 319 4.94 11.10 -21.10
C ARG A 319 5.91 11.79 -20.15
N PHE A 320 5.51 11.95 -18.91
CA PHE A 320 6.21 12.75 -17.93
C PHE A 320 7.03 11.86 -16.99
N PRO A 321 8.35 11.81 -17.15
CA PRO A 321 9.20 10.99 -16.31
C PRO A 321 9.22 11.53 -14.89
N VAL A 322 9.20 10.64 -13.92
CA VAL A 322 9.24 10.97 -12.50
C VAL A 322 10.16 10.01 -11.76
N LYS A 323 10.96 10.56 -10.84
CA LYS A 323 11.77 9.82 -9.89
C LYS A 323 11.68 10.53 -8.54
N LEU A 324 11.10 9.88 -7.55
CA LEU A 324 10.81 10.52 -6.27
C LEU A 324 11.16 9.64 -5.07
N TRP A 325 11.47 10.32 -3.99
CA TRP A 325 11.62 9.78 -2.65
C TRP A 325 10.68 10.57 -1.75
N ALA A 326 9.82 9.87 -1.05
CA ALA A 326 8.85 10.49 -0.16
C ALA A 326 8.83 9.79 1.20
N HIS A 327 8.51 10.53 2.24
CA HIS A 327 8.22 9.96 3.54
C HIS A 327 7.01 10.64 4.19
N ALA A 328 6.30 9.87 5.00
CA ALA A 328 5.16 10.33 5.78
C ALA A 328 5.12 9.55 7.10
N GLY A 329 5.62 10.18 8.17
CA GLY A 329 5.81 9.48 9.43
C GLY A 329 6.78 8.30 9.30
N SER A 330 6.30 7.07 9.55
CA SER A 330 7.10 5.84 9.40
C SER A 330 7.18 5.34 7.96
N LEU A 331 6.31 5.83 7.07
CA LEU A 331 6.25 5.38 5.68
C LEU A 331 7.34 6.04 4.83
N ARG A 332 7.97 5.25 3.99
CA ARG A 332 8.93 5.70 2.98
C ARG A 332 8.54 5.10 1.64
N ALA A 333 8.50 5.93 0.61
CA ALA A 333 8.19 5.53 -0.74
C ALA A 333 9.31 5.96 -1.69
N GLN A 334 9.66 5.10 -2.61
CA GLN A 334 10.50 5.41 -3.75
C GLN A 334 9.72 5.02 -5.00
N ALA A 335 9.67 5.90 -5.99
CA ALA A 335 9.01 5.60 -7.24
C ALA A 335 9.82 6.16 -8.41
N GLU A 336 9.89 5.39 -9.50
CA GLU A 336 10.56 5.79 -10.74
C GLU A 336 9.79 5.24 -11.93
N GLY A 337 9.57 6.09 -12.94
CA GLY A 337 8.84 5.70 -14.15
C GLY A 337 8.21 6.87 -14.87
N ILE A 338 7.02 6.65 -15.43
CA ILE A 338 6.35 7.59 -16.32
C ILE A 338 4.93 7.87 -15.82
N LEU A 339 4.53 9.12 -15.87
CA LEU A 339 3.15 9.55 -15.73
C LEU A 339 2.62 10.00 -17.08
N ASP A 340 1.50 9.42 -17.51
CA ASP A 340 0.77 9.88 -18.69
C ASP A 340 -0.28 10.90 -18.28
N ASN A 341 -0.32 12.02 -18.97
CA ASN A 341 -1.18 13.14 -18.64
C ASN A 341 -1.18 13.49 -17.13
N PRO A 342 -0.05 13.97 -16.59
CA PRO A 342 0.13 14.18 -15.15
C PRO A 342 -0.86 15.17 -14.53
N ARG A 343 -1.45 16.07 -15.33
CA ARG A 343 -2.50 17.02 -14.87
C ARG A 343 -3.79 16.30 -14.49
N ALA A 344 -4.19 15.33 -15.27
CA ALA A 344 -5.40 14.52 -15.04
C ALA A 344 -5.12 13.25 -14.27
N LEU A 345 -3.83 12.88 -14.05
CA LEU A 345 -3.39 11.62 -13.44
C LEU A 345 -3.99 10.39 -14.13
N LYS A 346 -4.09 10.44 -15.48
CA LYS A 346 -4.77 9.41 -16.28
C LYS A 346 -4.00 8.13 -16.43
N GLY A 347 -2.68 8.20 -16.39
CA GLY A 347 -1.82 7.02 -16.50
C GLY A 347 -0.60 7.10 -15.60
N MET A 348 -0.20 5.97 -15.08
CA MET A 348 1.08 5.79 -14.39
C MET A 348 1.65 4.43 -14.70
N ASP A 349 2.97 4.37 -14.81
CA ASP A 349 3.80 3.20 -15.03
C ASP A 349 5.07 3.38 -14.19
N LEU A 350 5.04 2.88 -12.96
CA LEU A 350 6.02 3.19 -11.93
C LEU A 350 6.58 1.92 -11.28
N GLN A 351 7.89 1.83 -11.17
CA GLN A 351 8.51 0.94 -10.19
C GLN A 351 8.44 1.58 -8.81
N VAL A 352 7.80 0.90 -7.87
CA VAL A 352 7.51 1.45 -6.55
C VAL A 352 8.06 0.56 -5.45
N ARG A 353 8.82 1.15 -4.54
CA ARG A 353 9.23 0.52 -3.29
C ARG A 353 8.59 1.22 -2.11
N LEU A 354 7.91 0.46 -1.27
CA LEU A 354 7.23 0.96 -0.08
C LEU A 354 7.79 0.29 1.18
N ARG A 355 8.11 1.10 2.18
CA ARG A 355 8.57 0.66 3.50
C ARG A 355 7.79 1.38 4.59
N GLY A 356 7.53 0.71 5.70
CA GLY A 356 6.86 1.35 6.82
C GLY A 356 6.81 0.46 8.07
N ALA A 357 6.39 1.05 9.17
CA ALA A 357 6.23 0.34 10.44
C ALA A 357 5.00 -0.58 10.43
N SER A 358 3.96 -0.25 9.66
CA SER A 358 2.76 -1.08 9.49
C SER A 358 2.05 -0.74 8.18
N MET A 359 1.49 -1.75 7.50
CA MET A 359 0.66 -1.53 6.31
C MET A 359 -0.60 -0.70 6.61
N ALA A 360 -1.13 -0.75 7.82
CA ALA A 360 -2.26 0.09 8.25
C ALA A 360 -1.95 1.59 8.21
N ASP A 361 -0.67 1.99 8.25
CA ASP A 361 -0.25 3.40 8.19
C ASP A 361 -0.46 4.01 6.78
N LEU A 362 -0.71 3.18 5.76
CA LEU A 362 -1.08 3.64 4.42
C LEU A 362 -2.50 4.23 4.35
N PHE A 363 -3.40 3.83 5.27
CA PHE A 363 -4.81 4.26 5.24
C PHE A 363 -5.02 5.79 5.22
N PRO A 364 -4.34 6.60 6.05
CA PRO A 364 -4.54 8.05 6.05
C PRO A 364 -4.16 8.74 4.73
N LEU A 365 -3.26 8.13 3.95
CA LEU A 365 -2.76 8.66 2.68
C LEU A 365 -3.55 8.17 1.48
N THR A 366 -3.92 6.88 1.48
CA THR A 366 -4.46 6.19 0.31
C THR A 366 -5.92 5.78 0.44
N GLY A 367 -6.46 5.72 1.68
CA GLY A 367 -7.76 5.14 1.96
C GLY A 367 -7.79 3.60 1.91
N LEU A 368 -6.66 2.94 1.67
CA LEU A 368 -6.57 1.47 1.61
C LEU A 368 -6.68 0.86 2.99
N LEU A 369 -7.67 0.00 3.19
CA LEU A 369 -7.85 -0.75 4.42
C LEU A 369 -6.95 -1.98 4.42
N LEU A 370 -5.76 -1.85 4.97
CA LEU A 370 -4.79 -2.94 5.13
C LEU A 370 -4.64 -3.31 6.60
N PRO A 371 -4.27 -4.55 6.91
CA PRO A 371 -4.09 -5.02 8.28
C PRO A 371 -2.95 -4.28 8.99
N ARG A 372 -3.03 -4.22 10.32
CA ARG A 372 -1.92 -3.73 11.14
C ARG A 372 -0.86 -4.82 11.22
N THR A 373 0.23 -4.62 10.49
CA THR A 373 1.35 -5.57 10.38
C THR A 373 2.58 -5.10 11.17
N PRO A 374 3.58 -5.96 11.36
CA PRO A 374 4.95 -5.54 11.65
C PRO A 374 5.54 -4.70 10.51
N PRO A 375 6.78 -4.18 10.67
CA PRO A 375 7.46 -3.45 9.61
C PRO A 375 7.48 -4.23 8.30
N PHE A 376 7.26 -3.49 7.20
CA PHE A 376 7.21 -4.07 5.86
C PHE A 376 8.15 -3.36 4.88
N ASP A 377 8.55 -4.08 3.85
CA ASP A 377 9.33 -3.59 2.70
C ASP A 377 8.84 -4.34 1.47
N THR A 378 8.26 -3.63 0.50
CA THR A 378 7.75 -4.21 -0.74
C THR A 378 8.29 -3.44 -1.94
N ASN A 379 8.55 -4.17 -3.02
CA ASN A 379 8.96 -3.63 -4.32
C ASN A 379 8.11 -4.26 -5.41
N GLY A 380 7.56 -3.46 -6.33
CA GLY A 380 6.70 -3.96 -7.40
C GLY A 380 6.40 -2.87 -8.42
N HIS A 381 5.65 -3.26 -9.44
CA HIS A 381 5.28 -2.42 -10.57
C HIS A 381 3.85 -1.89 -10.41
N LEU A 382 3.70 -0.57 -10.32
CA LEU A 382 2.42 0.11 -10.15
C LEU A 382 1.98 0.73 -11.46
N VAL A 383 0.91 0.20 -12.03
CA VAL A 383 0.35 0.68 -13.29
C VAL A 383 -1.12 1.09 -13.12
N GLY A 384 -1.58 2.06 -13.89
CA GLY A 384 -2.99 2.43 -13.87
C GLY A 384 -3.24 3.92 -13.89
N SER A 385 -4.32 4.36 -13.25
CA SER A 385 -4.79 5.74 -13.19
C SER A 385 -5.12 6.14 -11.77
N LEU A 386 -4.75 7.37 -11.40
CA LEU A 386 -5.14 8.02 -10.14
C LEU A 386 -6.19 9.13 -10.37
N GLU A 387 -6.91 9.09 -11.48
CA GLU A 387 -7.95 10.07 -11.78
C GLU A 387 -8.96 10.18 -10.62
N PRO A 388 -9.21 11.39 -10.10
CA PRO A 388 -10.09 11.57 -8.95
C PRO A 388 -11.48 10.99 -9.14
N GLY A 389 -11.90 10.11 -8.25
CA GLY A 389 -13.20 9.43 -8.31
C GLY A 389 -13.29 8.26 -9.29
N ARG A 390 -12.23 8.02 -10.08
CA ARG A 390 -12.12 6.91 -11.04
C ARG A 390 -10.75 6.21 -10.98
N ALA A 391 -10.05 6.31 -9.86
CA ALA A 391 -8.74 5.68 -9.70
C ALA A 391 -8.87 4.16 -9.87
N ILE A 392 -8.06 3.60 -10.77
CA ILE A 392 -7.93 2.16 -11.02
C ILE A 392 -6.45 1.90 -11.20
N TRP A 393 -5.89 1.01 -10.38
CA TRP A 393 -4.48 0.68 -10.48
C TRP A 393 -4.21 -0.76 -10.06
N ASP A 394 -3.12 -1.29 -10.61
CA ASP A 394 -2.56 -2.60 -10.32
C ASP A 394 -1.17 -2.45 -9.72
N TYR A 395 -0.92 -3.08 -8.58
CA TYR A 395 0.41 -3.28 -8.03
C TYR A 395 0.83 -4.70 -8.37
N GLN A 396 1.53 -4.82 -9.50
CA GLN A 396 1.84 -6.09 -10.16
C GLN A 396 3.16 -6.65 -9.65
N ASP A 397 3.22 -7.98 -9.60
CA ASP A 397 4.43 -8.77 -9.34
C ASP A 397 5.26 -8.24 -8.17
N PHE A 398 4.56 -7.72 -7.16
CA PHE A 398 5.27 -7.21 -6.02
C PHE A 398 5.86 -8.34 -5.17
N GLU A 399 7.05 -8.08 -4.70
CA GLU A 399 7.77 -8.93 -3.76
C GLU A 399 8.16 -8.12 -2.54
N GLY A 400 8.16 -8.75 -1.37
CA GLY A 400 8.54 -8.07 -0.16
C GLY A 400 8.54 -8.92 1.09
N ARG A 401 8.67 -8.23 2.20
CA ARG A 401 8.65 -8.81 3.55
C ARG A 401 7.69 -8.05 4.44
N VAL A 402 7.04 -8.80 5.32
CA VAL A 402 6.21 -8.28 6.40
C VAL A 402 6.69 -8.96 7.68
N GLY A 403 7.38 -8.22 8.54
CA GLY A 403 8.09 -8.82 9.68
C GLY A 403 9.16 -9.80 9.20
N GLN A 404 8.98 -11.08 9.51
CA GLN A 404 9.86 -12.18 9.07
C GLN A 404 9.24 -13.03 7.96
N SER A 405 8.04 -12.68 7.52
CA SER A 405 7.31 -13.37 6.46
C SER A 405 7.66 -12.79 5.09
N ASP A 406 7.78 -13.64 4.08
CA ASP A 406 7.79 -13.20 2.69
C ASP A 406 6.36 -12.97 2.20
N LEU A 407 6.19 -12.03 1.28
CA LEU A 407 4.91 -11.73 0.65
C LEU A 407 5.13 -11.34 -0.80
N ARG A 408 4.35 -11.92 -1.69
CA ARG A 408 4.36 -11.64 -3.13
C ARG A 408 2.96 -11.70 -3.71
N GLY A 409 2.75 -11.08 -4.85
CA GLY A 409 1.47 -11.15 -5.53
C GLY A 409 1.15 -9.96 -6.40
N THR A 410 -0.13 -9.83 -6.72
CA THR A 410 -0.69 -8.72 -7.46
C THR A 410 -1.93 -8.22 -6.73
N LEU A 411 -2.04 -6.90 -6.60
CA LEU A 411 -3.20 -6.21 -6.03
C LEU A 411 -3.82 -5.30 -7.07
N HIS A 412 -5.11 -5.35 -7.19
CA HIS A 412 -5.93 -4.49 -8.04
C HIS A 412 -6.84 -3.63 -7.17
N TYR A 413 -6.86 -2.34 -7.40
CA TYR A 413 -7.73 -1.39 -6.72
C TYR A 413 -8.59 -0.63 -7.73
N ALA A 414 -9.86 -0.53 -7.44
CA ALA A 414 -10.79 0.30 -8.17
C ALA A 414 -11.56 1.20 -7.20
N SER A 415 -11.44 2.52 -7.39
CA SER A 415 -12.33 3.45 -6.72
C SER A 415 -13.72 3.38 -7.36
N GLY A 416 -14.77 3.55 -6.57
CA GLY A 416 -16.12 3.45 -7.11
C GLY A 416 -17.19 3.72 -6.07
N LYS A 417 -18.45 3.78 -6.54
CA LYS A 417 -19.62 3.84 -5.67
C LYS A 417 -20.30 2.47 -5.64
N PRO A 418 -20.83 2.01 -4.50
CA PRO A 418 -20.92 2.74 -3.24
C PRO A 418 -19.61 2.80 -2.45
N ARG A 419 -18.63 1.93 -2.71
CA ARG A 419 -17.34 1.82 -2.02
C ARG A 419 -16.21 1.44 -2.97
N PRO A 420 -14.96 1.81 -2.67
CA PRO A 420 -13.81 1.27 -3.39
C PRO A 420 -13.64 -0.23 -3.14
N LYS A 421 -13.04 -0.94 -4.08
CA LYS A 421 -12.76 -2.37 -4.00
C LYS A 421 -11.26 -2.64 -4.16
N LEU A 422 -10.74 -3.50 -3.27
CA LEU A 422 -9.39 -4.06 -3.38
C LEU A 422 -9.51 -5.56 -3.68
N SER A 423 -8.88 -6.02 -4.73
CA SER A 423 -8.84 -7.45 -5.10
C SER A 423 -7.42 -7.89 -5.42
N GLY A 424 -7.17 -9.20 -5.42
CA GLY A 424 -5.86 -9.70 -5.81
C GLY A 424 -5.53 -11.09 -5.33
N ASP A 425 -4.37 -11.55 -5.78
CA ASP A 425 -3.81 -12.84 -5.45
C ASP A 425 -2.48 -12.66 -4.73
N LEU A 426 -2.41 -13.18 -3.51
CA LEU A 426 -1.25 -13.07 -2.63
C LEU A 426 -0.68 -14.45 -2.32
N ALA A 427 0.63 -14.54 -2.20
CA ALA A 427 1.31 -15.76 -1.83
C ALA A 427 2.49 -15.52 -0.89
N SER A 428 2.76 -16.51 -0.02
CA SER A 428 3.92 -16.55 0.87
C SER A 428 4.46 -17.98 0.92
N ARG A 429 5.77 -18.15 0.85
CA ARG A 429 6.38 -19.46 1.08
C ARG A 429 6.46 -19.76 2.56
N LYS A 430 6.77 -18.75 3.36
CA LYS A 430 6.97 -18.86 4.79
C LYS A 430 6.32 -17.67 5.51
N LEU A 431 5.21 -17.93 6.16
CA LEU A 431 4.46 -16.94 6.92
C LEU A 431 4.60 -17.22 8.42
N ARG A 432 4.86 -16.20 9.21
CA ARG A 432 4.73 -16.27 10.67
C ARG A 432 3.36 -15.76 11.08
N LEU A 433 2.61 -16.53 11.83
CA LEU A 433 1.27 -16.15 12.27
C LEU A 433 1.25 -14.80 13.00
N ALA A 434 2.29 -14.50 13.77
CA ALA A 434 2.45 -13.22 14.47
C ALA A 434 2.55 -12.00 13.52
N ASP A 435 2.97 -12.20 12.27
CA ASP A 435 3.13 -11.13 11.29
C ASP A 435 1.81 -10.76 10.60
N LEU A 436 0.76 -11.59 10.71
CA LEU A 436 -0.59 -11.27 10.24
C LEU A 436 -1.31 -10.25 11.13
N GLY A 437 -0.74 -9.95 12.30
CA GLY A 437 -1.27 -8.98 13.24
C GLY A 437 -2.62 -9.39 13.86
N PRO A 438 -3.37 -8.43 14.41
CA PRO A 438 -4.60 -8.70 15.19
C PRO A 438 -5.77 -9.24 14.38
N VAL A 439 -5.69 -9.33 13.07
CA VAL A 439 -6.75 -9.90 12.21
C VAL A 439 -7.02 -11.37 12.57
N VAL A 440 -6.02 -12.07 13.11
CA VAL A 440 -6.12 -13.51 13.47
C VAL A 440 -6.02 -13.73 14.99
N GLY A 441 -6.08 -12.67 15.80
CA GLY A 441 -5.95 -12.78 17.26
C GLY A 441 -4.51 -13.10 17.73
N ALA A 442 -3.50 -12.93 16.88
CA ALA A 442 -2.11 -13.04 17.28
C ALA A 442 -1.70 -11.82 18.12
N PRO A 443 -0.99 -11.98 19.25
CA PRO A 443 -0.52 -10.86 20.04
C PRO A 443 0.43 -9.99 19.22
N SER A 444 0.14 -8.68 19.14
CA SER A 444 1.04 -7.72 18.49
C SER A 444 2.34 -7.66 19.29
N THR A 445 3.46 -7.93 18.65
CA THR A 445 4.80 -7.74 19.23
C THR A 445 5.13 -6.25 19.35
N LYS A 446 4.51 -5.55 20.32
CA LYS A 446 5.13 -4.35 20.85
C LYS A 446 6.23 -4.80 21.80
N GLN A 447 7.47 -4.67 21.37
CA GLN A 447 8.64 -4.74 22.23
C GLN A 447 8.43 -3.80 23.43
N GLY A 448 8.20 -4.36 24.63
CA GLY A 448 8.13 -3.60 25.87
C GLY A 448 6.89 -3.77 26.75
N GLN A 449 5.77 -4.26 26.23
CA GLN A 449 4.65 -4.69 27.07
C GLN A 449 4.61 -6.21 27.10
N LYS A 450 5.22 -6.83 28.11
CA LYS A 450 4.82 -8.17 28.59
C LYS A 450 3.35 -8.02 28.95
N THR A 451 2.47 -8.43 28.06
CA THR A 451 1.05 -8.35 28.26
C THR A 451 0.68 -9.16 29.49
N LYS A 452 -0.04 -8.55 30.40
CA LYS A 452 -0.67 -9.20 31.57
C LYS A 452 -1.56 -10.41 31.17
N GLU A 453 -1.78 -10.66 29.89
CA GLU A 453 -2.52 -11.81 29.34
C GLU A 453 -1.81 -13.16 29.54
N ALA A 454 -0.48 -13.22 29.49
CA ALA A 454 0.28 -14.44 29.81
C ALA A 454 0.13 -14.84 31.30
N ALA A 455 -0.29 -13.93 32.16
CA ALA A 455 -0.53 -14.16 33.58
C ALA A 455 -1.95 -14.65 33.90
N SER A 456 -2.92 -14.58 32.97
CA SER A 456 -4.33 -14.89 33.22
C SER A 456 -4.67 -16.38 33.19
N GLY A 457 -3.78 -17.25 32.70
CA GLY A 457 -4.01 -18.70 32.56
C GLY A 457 -5.10 -19.09 31.56
N LYS A 458 -5.54 -18.17 30.69
CA LYS A 458 -6.53 -18.40 29.63
C LYS A 458 -5.84 -18.90 28.36
N ALA A 459 -6.51 -19.81 27.65
CA ALA A 459 -5.99 -20.44 26.43
C ALA A 459 -6.54 -19.79 25.14
N LEU A 460 -7.73 -19.16 25.20
CA LEU A 460 -8.39 -18.58 24.04
C LEU A 460 -7.95 -17.12 23.78
N PRO A 461 -7.73 -16.71 22.53
CA PRO A 461 -7.32 -15.35 22.18
C PRO A 461 -8.42 -14.32 22.56
N ALA A 462 -8.08 -13.39 23.47
CA ALA A 462 -8.98 -12.33 23.94
C ALA A 462 -8.82 -11.00 23.19
N GLN A 463 -7.88 -10.91 22.24
CA GLN A 463 -7.61 -9.69 21.47
C GLN A 463 -8.83 -9.32 20.61
N ARG A 464 -9.25 -8.05 20.71
CA ARG A 464 -10.42 -7.53 19.99
C ARG A 464 -10.11 -7.30 18.51
N PHE A 465 -11.09 -7.60 17.66
CA PHE A 465 -11.08 -7.26 16.23
C PHE A 465 -11.38 -5.76 16.06
N ASP A 466 -10.57 -5.07 15.26
CA ASP A 466 -10.89 -3.69 14.85
C ASP A 466 -11.76 -3.71 13.58
N THR A 467 -13.07 -3.74 13.77
CA THR A 467 -14.06 -3.77 12.68
C THR A 467 -14.55 -2.38 12.28
N SER A 468 -14.07 -1.30 12.91
CA SER A 468 -14.59 0.06 12.78
C SER A 468 -14.57 0.63 11.36
N LYS A 469 -13.71 0.10 10.49
CA LYS A 469 -13.51 0.57 9.11
C LYS A 469 -13.88 -0.47 8.05
N TRP A 470 -14.45 -1.61 8.43
CA TRP A 470 -14.71 -2.71 7.48
C TRP A 470 -15.72 -2.35 6.39
N ASN A 471 -16.59 -1.38 6.63
CA ASN A 471 -17.52 -0.84 5.63
C ASN A 471 -16.97 0.34 4.81
N ALA A 472 -15.68 0.69 4.97
CA ALA A 472 -15.07 1.75 4.19
C ALA A 472 -14.58 1.28 2.79
N MET A 473 -14.36 -0.03 2.62
CA MET A 473 -13.82 -0.62 1.39
C MET A 473 -14.28 -2.08 1.28
N ASP A 474 -14.63 -2.50 0.07
CA ASP A 474 -14.88 -3.92 -0.24
C ASP A 474 -13.57 -4.62 -0.61
N MET A 475 -13.50 -5.93 -0.40
CA MET A 475 -12.29 -6.73 -0.63
C MET A 475 -12.63 -8.08 -1.28
N ASP A 476 -11.72 -8.57 -2.15
CA ASP A 476 -11.82 -9.87 -2.79
C ASP A 476 -10.40 -10.41 -3.01
N VAL A 477 -9.83 -11.03 -1.98
CA VAL A 477 -8.42 -11.43 -1.96
C VAL A 477 -8.26 -12.93 -1.77
N ARG A 478 -7.47 -13.56 -2.63
CA ARG A 478 -7.00 -14.93 -2.45
C ARG A 478 -5.60 -14.90 -1.87
N PHE A 479 -5.38 -15.70 -0.84
CA PHE A 479 -4.08 -15.82 -0.21
C PHE A 479 -3.69 -17.29 -0.08
N LYS A 480 -2.44 -17.62 -0.42
CA LYS A 480 -1.85 -18.94 -0.27
C LYS A 480 -0.55 -18.86 0.50
N SER A 481 -0.28 -19.85 1.34
CA SER A 481 1.02 -19.99 2.01
C SER A 481 1.42 -21.46 2.12
N ASP A 482 2.64 -21.78 1.71
CA ASP A 482 3.13 -23.15 1.77
C ASP A 482 3.29 -23.59 3.24
N ARG A 483 3.75 -22.68 4.10
CA ARG A 483 3.96 -22.95 5.52
C ARG A 483 3.71 -21.75 6.41
N ILE A 484 2.89 -21.94 7.45
CA ILE A 484 2.67 -20.94 8.51
C ILE A 484 3.33 -21.42 9.80
N GLU A 485 4.31 -20.66 10.28
CA GLU A 485 5.01 -20.92 11.54
C GLU A 485 4.26 -20.28 12.71
N ARG A 486 4.07 -21.06 13.75
CA ARG A 486 3.48 -20.63 15.01
C ARG A 486 4.46 -20.94 16.14
N PRO A 487 4.91 -19.95 16.93
CA PRO A 487 5.72 -20.21 18.10
C PRO A 487 4.98 -21.16 19.06
N GLN A 488 5.65 -22.20 19.52
CA GLN A 488 5.12 -23.17 20.50
C GLN A 488 3.86 -23.94 20.06
N ALA A 489 3.57 -23.99 18.77
CA ALA A 489 2.43 -24.75 18.22
C ALA A 489 2.82 -25.42 16.90
N LEU A 490 2.01 -26.40 16.48
CA LEU A 490 2.22 -27.12 15.22
C LEU A 490 2.18 -26.15 14.03
N PRO A 491 3.07 -26.30 13.04
CA PRO A 491 3.00 -25.53 11.81
C PRO A 491 1.68 -25.83 11.06
N ILE A 492 1.22 -24.85 10.30
CA ILE A 492 0.14 -24.99 9.33
C ILE A 492 0.80 -25.09 7.96
N GLU A 493 0.38 -26.04 7.16
CA GLU A 493 0.90 -26.34 5.82
C GLU A 493 -0.20 -26.15 4.77
N ASP A 494 0.17 -25.86 3.52
CA ASP A 494 -0.75 -25.73 2.39
C ASP A 494 -1.96 -24.82 2.67
N PHE A 495 -1.69 -23.70 3.32
CA PHE A 495 -2.74 -22.76 3.67
C PHE A 495 -3.28 -22.06 2.42
N SER A 496 -4.59 -22.01 2.30
CA SER A 496 -5.27 -21.23 1.28
C SER A 496 -6.56 -20.63 1.82
N VAL A 497 -6.81 -19.38 1.46
CA VAL A 497 -8.04 -18.67 1.83
C VAL A 497 -8.52 -17.78 0.70
N HIS A 498 -9.82 -17.73 0.50
CA HIS A 498 -10.48 -16.70 -0.29
C HIS A 498 -11.27 -15.82 0.68
N ALA A 499 -10.82 -14.58 0.82
CA ALA A 499 -11.38 -13.58 1.71
C ALA A 499 -12.18 -12.56 0.89
N VAL A 500 -13.49 -12.52 1.10
CA VAL A 500 -14.39 -11.55 0.48
C VAL A 500 -15.01 -10.71 1.57
N MET A 501 -14.86 -9.40 1.46
CA MET A 501 -15.52 -8.42 2.33
C MET A 501 -16.45 -7.56 1.50
N ASP A 502 -17.71 -7.58 1.85
CA ASP A 502 -18.77 -6.78 1.23
C ASP A 502 -19.58 -6.09 2.34
N ASN A 503 -19.63 -4.78 2.29
CA ASN A 503 -20.38 -3.95 3.24
C ASN A 503 -20.14 -4.30 4.73
N GLY A 504 -18.88 -4.53 5.08
CA GLY A 504 -18.50 -4.88 6.46
C GLY A 504 -18.76 -6.33 6.85
N VAL A 505 -19.19 -7.18 5.93
CA VAL A 505 -19.33 -8.62 6.13
C VAL A 505 -18.14 -9.33 5.51
N LEU A 506 -17.27 -9.90 6.34
CA LEU A 506 -16.12 -10.70 5.91
C LEU A 506 -16.53 -12.17 5.77
N ARG A 507 -16.30 -12.77 4.62
CA ARG A 507 -16.46 -14.20 4.34
C ARG A 507 -15.10 -14.81 4.01
N LEU A 508 -14.76 -15.89 4.68
CA LEU A 508 -13.58 -16.71 4.39
C LEU A 508 -14.07 -18.07 3.90
N SER A 509 -14.11 -18.28 2.60
CA SER A 509 -14.65 -19.50 2.00
C SER A 509 -14.06 -19.73 0.62
N PRO A 510 -13.32 -20.84 0.40
CA PRO A 510 -12.84 -21.77 1.41
C PRO A 510 -11.63 -21.25 2.20
N LEU A 511 -11.51 -21.68 3.46
CA LEU A 511 -10.29 -21.58 4.26
C LEU A 511 -9.76 -22.99 4.49
N ARG A 512 -8.68 -23.37 3.83
CA ARG A 512 -8.11 -24.72 3.85
C ARG A 512 -6.68 -24.71 4.34
N PHE A 513 -6.33 -25.73 5.11
CA PHE A 513 -4.94 -25.93 5.51
C PHE A 513 -4.66 -27.35 6.01
N GLY A 514 -3.40 -27.73 5.93
CA GLY A 514 -2.87 -28.96 6.51
C GLY A 514 -2.34 -28.71 7.92
N MET A 515 -2.58 -29.65 8.82
CA MET A 515 -2.00 -29.67 10.17
C MET A 515 -1.96 -31.12 10.68
N ALA A 516 -0.91 -31.50 11.39
CA ALA A 516 -0.77 -32.85 11.95
C ALA A 516 -1.05 -33.96 10.93
N LYS A 517 -0.57 -33.80 9.69
CA LYS A 517 -0.76 -34.68 8.53
C LYS A 517 -2.22 -34.86 8.07
N GLY A 518 -3.17 -34.13 8.66
CA GLY A 518 -4.57 -34.08 8.24
C GLY A 518 -4.91 -32.79 7.52
N ARG A 519 -6.16 -32.63 7.11
CA ARG A 519 -6.68 -31.47 6.40
C ARG A 519 -7.87 -30.87 7.14
N LEU A 520 -7.90 -29.55 7.15
CA LEU A 520 -9.02 -28.76 7.66
C LEU A 520 -9.62 -27.94 6.51
N ASP A 521 -10.94 -27.95 6.41
CA ASP A 521 -11.73 -27.15 5.47
C ASP A 521 -12.77 -26.36 6.29
N ILE A 522 -12.65 -25.03 6.26
CA ILE A 522 -13.39 -24.13 7.13
C ILE A 522 -14.08 -23.06 6.29
N GLU A 523 -15.28 -22.70 6.67
CA GLU A 523 -16.00 -21.54 6.20
C GLU A 523 -16.31 -20.66 7.39
N ALA A 524 -15.94 -19.36 7.31
CA ALA A 524 -16.20 -18.41 8.36
C ALA A 524 -16.82 -17.13 7.81
N VAL A 525 -17.80 -16.60 8.53
CA VAL A 525 -18.45 -15.33 8.20
C VAL A 525 -18.46 -14.46 9.45
N VAL A 526 -18.03 -13.19 9.31
CA VAL A 526 -18.06 -12.18 10.37
C VAL A 526 -18.82 -10.95 9.87
N ASP A 527 -19.92 -10.64 10.52
CA ASP A 527 -20.76 -9.46 10.25
C ASP A 527 -20.48 -8.37 11.29
N SER A 528 -19.80 -7.31 10.84
CA SER A 528 -19.45 -6.13 11.66
C SER A 528 -20.61 -5.14 11.85
N GLY A 529 -21.71 -5.28 11.11
CA GLY A 529 -22.89 -4.42 11.23
C GLY A 529 -23.66 -4.67 12.52
N ALA A 530 -23.58 -5.89 13.07
CA ALA A 530 -24.13 -6.23 14.37
C ALA A 530 -23.25 -5.69 15.51
N LYS A 531 -23.85 -5.30 16.61
CA LYS A 531 -23.15 -4.84 17.84
C LYS A 531 -23.56 -5.66 19.04
N PRO A 532 -22.69 -6.54 19.58
CA PRO A 532 -21.37 -6.91 19.09
C PRO A 532 -21.42 -7.67 17.75
N PRO A 533 -20.28 -7.74 16.99
CA PRO A 533 -20.19 -8.47 15.71
C PRO A 533 -20.69 -9.90 15.83
N LYS A 534 -21.45 -10.37 14.82
CA LYS A 534 -21.91 -11.75 14.72
C LYS A 534 -20.90 -12.54 13.88
N ALA A 535 -20.55 -13.75 14.35
CA ALA A 535 -19.69 -14.64 13.58
C ALA A 535 -20.31 -16.05 13.51
N SER A 536 -20.11 -16.72 12.37
CA SER A 536 -20.43 -18.12 12.17
C SER A 536 -19.23 -18.86 11.61
N LEU A 537 -19.06 -20.10 12.03
CA LEU A 537 -17.97 -20.97 11.61
C LEU A 537 -18.53 -22.35 11.31
N GLN A 538 -18.24 -22.88 10.12
CA GLN A 538 -18.47 -24.27 9.77
C GLN A 538 -17.13 -24.87 9.40
N GLY A 539 -16.82 -26.08 9.91
CA GLY A 539 -15.53 -26.71 9.68
C GLY A 539 -15.62 -28.22 9.56
N LYS A 540 -14.77 -28.77 8.71
CA LYS A 540 -14.53 -30.20 8.58
C LYS A 540 -13.07 -30.49 8.83
N VAL A 541 -12.82 -31.54 9.57
CA VAL A 541 -11.48 -32.06 9.92
C VAL A 541 -11.37 -33.46 9.34
N GLN A 542 -10.29 -33.77 8.67
CA GLN A 542 -10.07 -35.06 8.03
C GLN A 542 -8.67 -35.56 8.29
N GLY A 543 -8.56 -36.77 8.87
CA GLY A 543 -7.34 -37.51 9.00
C GLY A 543 -6.26 -36.90 9.87
N LEU A 544 -6.58 -36.08 10.89
CA LEU A 544 -5.58 -35.54 11.82
C LEU A 544 -4.93 -36.70 12.59
N GLN A 545 -3.62 -36.82 12.48
CA GLN A 545 -2.88 -37.86 13.20
C GLN A 545 -2.61 -37.45 14.65
N LEU A 546 -3.08 -38.27 15.59
CA LEU A 546 -2.93 -38.00 17.02
C LEU A 546 -1.46 -37.89 17.46
N SER A 547 -0.57 -38.72 16.90
CA SER A 547 0.87 -38.66 17.17
C SER A 547 1.51 -37.34 16.74
N ALA A 548 1.00 -36.73 15.69
CA ALA A 548 1.52 -35.48 15.15
C ALA A 548 0.90 -34.24 15.82
N LEU A 549 -0.22 -34.38 16.54
CA LEU A 549 -0.82 -33.25 17.29
C LEU A 549 -0.01 -32.80 18.50
N PHE A 550 0.76 -33.73 19.10
CA PHE A 550 1.50 -33.51 20.34
C PHE A 550 2.97 -33.93 20.22
N PRO A 551 3.76 -33.27 19.35
CA PRO A 551 5.14 -33.66 19.05
C PRO A 551 6.11 -33.53 20.26
N GLU A 552 5.78 -32.68 21.21
CA GLU A 552 6.57 -32.46 22.42
C GLU A 552 6.41 -33.59 23.46
N ILE A 553 5.36 -34.40 23.32
CA ILE A 553 5.07 -35.49 24.29
C ILE A 553 5.59 -36.79 23.70
N GLU A 554 6.75 -37.26 24.23
CA GLU A 554 7.39 -38.53 23.79
C GLU A 554 6.44 -39.74 23.77
N LEU A 555 5.57 -39.82 24.75
CA LEU A 555 4.58 -40.89 24.86
C LEU A 555 3.51 -40.84 23.74
N MET A 556 3.18 -39.64 23.24
CA MET A 556 2.24 -39.47 22.14
C MET A 556 2.85 -39.75 20.77
N LYS A 557 4.16 -39.72 20.63
CA LYS A 557 4.84 -40.08 19.37
C LYS A 557 4.56 -41.52 18.94
N LYS A 558 4.31 -42.41 19.91
CA LYS A 558 3.95 -43.80 19.68
C LYS A 558 2.44 -44.05 19.51
N SER A 559 1.62 -43.01 19.73
CA SER A 559 0.17 -43.12 19.56
C SER A 559 -0.18 -43.15 18.08
N LEU A 560 -0.97 -44.12 17.71
CA LEU A 560 -1.57 -44.25 16.37
C LEU A 560 -3.04 -43.83 16.46
N GLY A 561 -3.61 -43.46 15.34
CA GLY A 561 -5.00 -43.07 15.22
C GLY A 561 -5.18 -41.78 14.43
N SER A 562 -6.26 -41.72 13.69
CA SER A 562 -6.67 -40.57 12.89
C SER A 562 -7.98 -39.99 13.42
N MET A 563 -8.08 -38.67 13.44
CA MET A 563 -9.27 -37.93 13.88
C MET A 563 -9.94 -37.24 12.72
N ASP A 564 -11.22 -37.51 12.55
CA ASP A 564 -12.12 -36.81 11.66
C ASP A 564 -13.13 -35.99 12.50
N GLY A 565 -13.72 -34.94 11.93
CA GLY A 565 -14.70 -34.17 12.64
C GLY A 565 -15.42 -33.14 11.81
N ALA A 566 -16.50 -32.62 12.39
CA ALA A 566 -17.23 -31.48 11.86
C ALA A 566 -17.68 -30.59 13.01
N LEU A 567 -17.72 -29.29 12.75
CA LEU A 567 -18.24 -28.30 13.70
C LEU A 567 -19.03 -27.23 12.99
N GLY A 568 -20.06 -26.74 13.67
CA GLY A 568 -20.84 -25.59 13.22
C GLY A 568 -21.19 -24.75 14.44
N LEU A 569 -20.66 -23.52 14.51
CA LEU A 569 -20.85 -22.62 15.64
C LEU A 569 -21.26 -21.23 15.15
N GLU A 570 -22.22 -20.62 15.81
CA GLU A 570 -22.61 -19.23 15.65
C GLU A 570 -22.55 -18.51 16.98
N GLY A 571 -22.01 -17.29 17.00
CA GLY A 571 -21.91 -16.51 18.24
C GLY A 571 -21.75 -15.01 17.97
N ARG A 572 -21.57 -14.25 19.04
CA ARG A 572 -21.34 -12.80 18.99
C ARG A 572 -20.17 -12.42 19.90
N GLY A 573 -19.34 -11.50 19.44
CA GLY A 573 -18.20 -11.05 20.25
C GLY A 573 -17.24 -10.20 19.45
N GLN A 574 -16.38 -9.48 20.17
CA GLN A 574 -15.32 -8.66 19.57
C GLN A 574 -13.96 -9.38 19.54
N SER A 575 -13.89 -10.59 20.10
CA SER A 575 -12.68 -11.44 20.12
C SER A 575 -13.08 -12.90 19.93
N ILE A 576 -12.10 -13.77 19.64
CA ILE A 576 -12.34 -15.21 19.54
C ILE A 576 -12.88 -15.77 20.85
N ALA A 577 -12.33 -15.35 21.99
CA ALA A 577 -12.79 -15.77 23.31
C ALA A 577 -14.24 -15.37 23.58
N GLU A 578 -14.59 -14.11 23.30
CA GLU A 578 -15.96 -13.61 23.46
C GLU A 578 -16.95 -14.35 22.52
N TRP A 579 -16.54 -14.53 21.24
CA TRP A 579 -17.35 -15.22 20.27
C TRP A 579 -17.62 -16.68 20.64
N LEU A 580 -16.59 -17.43 21.06
CA LEU A 580 -16.76 -18.81 21.55
C LEU A 580 -17.57 -18.84 22.84
N GLY A 581 -17.37 -17.87 23.73
CA GLY A 581 -18.11 -17.75 24.99
C GLY A 581 -19.60 -17.49 24.84
N THR A 582 -20.05 -17.03 23.68
CA THR A 582 -21.48 -16.79 23.36
C THR A 582 -22.01 -17.76 22.31
N SER A 583 -21.16 -18.67 21.81
CA SER A 583 -21.49 -19.53 20.68
C SER A 583 -22.56 -20.56 20.98
N SER A 584 -23.29 -20.94 19.94
CA SER A 584 -24.26 -22.04 19.94
C SER A 584 -24.09 -22.85 18.67
N GLY A 585 -24.32 -24.17 18.75
CA GLY A 585 -24.17 -25.08 17.63
C GLY A 585 -23.73 -26.48 18.05
N ASP A 586 -23.04 -27.18 17.17
CA ASP A 586 -22.65 -28.58 17.36
C ASP A 586 -21.18 -28.83 17.02
N ILE A 587 -20.56 -29.74 17.75
CA ILE A 587 -19.19 -30.24 17.52
C ILE A 587 -19.23 -31.76 17.52
N ARG A 588 -18.75 -32.39 16.46
CA ARG A 588 -18.65 -33.84 16.32
C ARG A 588 -17.23 -34.23 15.96
N LEU A 589 -16.64 -35.13 16.74
CA LEU A 589 -15.33 -35.69 16.51
C LEU A 589 -15.41 -37.20 16.50
N TYR A 590 -14.60 -37.80 15.66
CA TYR A 590 -14.48 -39.24 15.52
C TYR A 590 -13.01 -39.64 15.38
N VAL A 591 -12.58 -40.60 16.21
CA VAL A 591 -11.20 -41.11 16.19
C VAL A 591 -11.25 -42.59 15.81
N ARG A 592 -10.38 -43.01 14.88
CA ARG A 592 -10.25 -44.37 14.38
C ARG A 592 -8.85 -44.92 14.64
N ASP A 593 -8.76 -46.22 14.81
CA ASP A 593 -7.52 -47.03 14.79
C ASP A 593 -6.45 -46.50 15.75
N GLY A 594 -6.87 -46.14 16.96
CA GLY A 594 -5.97 -45.54 17.96
C GLY A 594 -5.19 -46.62 18.72
N ARG A 595 -3.92 -46.29 19.05
CA ARG A 595 -3.13 -46.98 20.08
C ARG A 595 -2.48 -45.95 20.96
N PHE A 596 -2.56 -46.20 22.27
CA PHE A 596 -1.96 -45.32 23.28
C PHE A 596 -1.06 -46.13 24.20
N SER A 597 0.10 -45.56 24.58
CA SER A 597 0.91 -46.19 25.59
C SER A 597 0.20 -46.15 26.95
N LYS A 598 0.31 -47.16 27.73
CA LYS A 598 -0.24 -47.22 29.09
C LYS A 598 0.36 -46.15 29.99
N GLN A 599 1.64 -45.82 29.81
CA GLN A 599 2.29 -44.72 30.52
C GLN A 599 1.66 -43.37 30.27
N LEU A 600 1.12 -43.12 29.07
CA LEU A 600 0.38 -41.90 28.77
C LEU A 600 -0.93 -41.82 29.57
N LEU A 601 -1.63 -42.92 29.70
CA LEU A 601 -2.85 -43.01 30.51
C LEU A 601 -2.54 -42.87 32.01
N ASP A 602 -1.45 -43.46 32.48
CA ASP A 602 -0.95 -43.29 33.87
C ASP A 602 -0.56 -41.84 34.15
N LEU A 603 0.09 -41.16 33.19
CA LEU A 603 0.47 -39.75 33.28
C LEU A 603 -0.76 -38.81 33.24
N ALA A 604 -1.71 -39.08 32.34
CA ALA A 604 -2.96 -38.34 32.24
C ALA A 604 -3.84 -38.51 33.47
N ALA A 605 -3.78 -39.68 34.11
CA ALA A 605 -4.48 -40.00 35.33
C ALA A 605 -3.83 -39.40 36.61
N LEU A 606 -2.71 -38.69 36.48
CA LEU A 606 -1.98 -37.93 37.54
C LEU A 606 -2.35 -38.36 38.97
N ASN A 607 -1.74 -39.44 39.49
CA ASN A 607 -1.94 -40.02 40.84
C ASN A 607 -3.03 -41.09 41.03
N LEU A 608 -3.68 -41.54 39.97
CA LEU A 608 -4.49 -42.75 40.07
C LEU A 608 -3.57 -43.95 39.85
N GLY A 609 -3.08 -44.54 40.86
CA GLY A 609 -2.00 -45.53 40.82
C GLY A 609 -2.13 -46.56 39.69
N SER A 610 -1.05 -47.07 39.18
CA SER A 610 -0.91 -48.03 38.08
C SER A 610 -1.92 -49.21 38.09
N VAL A 611 -2.47 -49.51 39.26
CA VAL A 611 -3.50 -50.53 39.48
C VAL A 611 -4.81 -50.22 38.80
N ILE A 612 -5.26 -48.93 38.74
CA ILE A 612 -6.53 -48.55 38.12
C ILE A 612 -6.41 -48.59 36.60
N VAL A 613 -5.31 -48.06 36.07
CA VAL A 613 -5.04 -48.12 34.64
C VAL A 613 -4.87 -49.55 34.14
N THR A 614 -4.20 -50.40 34.90
CA THR A 614 -4.03 -51.80 34.57
C THR A 614 -5.36 -52.53 34.62
N LYS A 615 -6.28 -52.19 35.50
CA LYS A 615 -7.61 -52.81 35.59
C LYS A 615 -8.57 -52.33 34.52
N LEU A 616 -8.44 -51.08 34.04
CA LEU A 616 -9.28 -50.53 32.97
C LEU A 616 -8.82 -50.99 31.58
N PHE A 617 -7.51 -51.10 31.36
CA PHE A 617 -6.90 -51.26 30.05
C PHE A 617 -6.02 -52.52 29.91
N GLY A 618 -6.01 -53.38 30.91
CA GLY A 618 -5.23 -54.63 30.86
C GLY A 618 -3.75 -54.48 31.25
N ALA A 619 -3.00 -55.59 31.17
CA ALA A 619 -1.60 -55.69 31.57
C ALA A 619 -0.63 -55.24 30.43
N ASP A 620 -1.10 -55.07 29.23
CA ASP A 620 -0.30 -54.75 28.05
C ASP A 620 0.30 -53.33 28.11
N LYS A 621 1.46 -53.11 27.48
CA LYS A 621 2.15 -51.84 27.42
C LYS A 621 1.42 -50.80 26.57
N GLU A 622 0.53 -51.25 25.66
CA GLU A 622 -0.26 -50.41 24.77
C GLU A 622 -1.75 -50.73 24.93
N VAL A 623 -2.57 -49.69 24.89
CA VAL A 623 -4.02 -49.80 24.89
C VAL A 623 -4.48 -49.53 23.48
N GLN A 624 -5.19 -50.52 22.89
CA GLN A 624 -5.83 -50.39 21.58
C GLN A 624 -7.14 -49.59 21.77
N LEU A 625 -7.33 -48.57 20.95
CA LEU A 625 -8.58 -47.84 20.81
C LEU A 625 -9.25 -48.27 19.51
N ASN A 626 -10.37 -48.93 19.59
CA ASN A 626 -11.14 -49.30 18.39
C ASN A 626 -11.70 -48.04 17.74
N CYS A 627 -12.40 -47.22 18.50
CA CYS A 627 -12.85 -45.88 18.08
C CYS A 627 -13.22 -45.02 19.26
N ALA A 628 -13.30 -43.68 19.01
CA ALA A 628 -13.93 -42.76 19.91
C ALA A 628 -14.85 -41.79 19.15
N VAL A 629 -15.99 -41.49 19.77
CA VAL A 629 -16.97 -40.52 19.26
C VAL A 629 -17.15 -39.44 20.32
N ALA A 630 -17.15 -38.19 19.90
CA ALA A 630 -17.51 -37.06 20.77
C ALA A 630 -18.54 -36.17 20.03
N ASP A 631 -19.79 -36.22 20.50
CA ASP A 631 -20.88 -35.36 20.03
C ASP A 631 -21.27 -34.41 21.14
N LEU A 632 -21.09 -33.12 20.88
CA LEU A 632 -21.30 -32.03 21.83
C LEU A 632 -22.28 -31.02 21.25
N THR A 633 -23.25 -30.59 22.04
CA THR A 633 -24.10 -29.44 21.74
C THR A 633 -23.62 -28.23 22.55
N VAL A 634 -23.41 -27.13 21.85
CA VAL A 634 -22.99 -25.84 22.45
C VAL A 634 -24.20 -24.94 22.52
N LYS A 635 -24.50 -24.37 23.70
CA LYS A 635 -25.52 -23.36 23.90
C LYS A 635 -24.93 -22.24 24.74
N GLN A 636 -24.90 -21.02 24.20
CA GLN A 636 -24.36 -19.83 24.88
C GLN A 636 -22.97 -20.08 25.50
N GLY A 637 -22.05 -20.63 24.73
CA GLY A 637 -20.69 -20.94 25.17
C GLY A 637 -20.53 -22.12 26.12
N MET A 638 -21.64 -22.84 26.43
CA MET A 638 -21.61 -24.03 27.26
C MET A 638 -21.79 -25.26 26.36
N ALA A 639 -20.74 -26.00 26.14
CA ALA A 639 -20.76 -27.29 25.45
C ALA A 639 -21.15 -28.41 26.41
N ARG A 640 -22.20 -29.14 26.08
CA ARG A 640 -22.69 -30.31 26.82
C ARG A 640 -22.50 -31.56 25.99
N THR A 641 -22.05 -32.63 26.63
CA THR A 641 -21.93 -33.94 26.00
C THR A 641 -23.30 -34.51 25.66
N ARG A 642 -23.53 -34.89 24.38
CA ARG A 642 -24.67 -35.69 23.95
C ARG A 642 -24.29 -37.16 23.92
N ASN A 643 -23.18 -37.49 23.28
CA ASN A 643 -22.64 -38.80 23.17
C ASN A 643 -21.12 -38.72 23.09
N VAL A 644 -20.43 -39.04 24.17
CA VAL A 644 -18.96 -39.08 24.20
C VAL A 644 -18.59 -40.47 24.69
N LYS A 645 -18.15 -41.31 23.79
CA LYS A 645 -17.80 -42.70 24.05
C LYS A 645 -16.47 -43.08 23.42
N LEU A 646 -15.69 -43.82 24.14
CA LEU A 646 -14.40 -44.38 23.72
C LEU A 646 -14.46 -45.88 23.87
N ALA A 647 -14.32 -46.61 22.76
CA ALA A 647 -14.38 -48.05 22.73
C ALA A 647 -12.98 -48.66 22.65
N THR A 648 -12.68 -49.58 23.56
CA THR A 648 -11.49 -50.42 23.56
C THR A 648 -11.90 -51.90 23.57
N PRO A 649 -11.00 -52.84 23.30
CA PRO A 649 -11.33 -54.27 23.39
C PRO A 649 -11.78 -54.73 24.78
N GLU A 650 -11.49 -53.97 25.81
CA GLU A 650 -11.74 -54.32 27.19
C GLU A 650 -12.87 -53.54 27.85
N ALA A 651 -13.15 -52.34 27.36
CA ALA A 651 -14.12 -51.46 27.99
C ALA A 651 -14.71 -50.41 27.02
N ILE A 652 -15.95 -50.02 27.25
CA ILE A 652 -16.53 -48.79 26.74
C ILE A 652 -16.42 -47.73 27.84
N ILE A 653 -15.88 -46.58 27.50
CA ILE A 653 -15.73 -45.46 28.42
C ILE A 653 -16.68 -44.38 27.97
N GLU A 654 -17.60 -43.99 28.82
CA GLU A 654 -18.54 -42.90 28.56
C GLU A 654 -18.13 -41.66 29.36
N ALA A 655 -18.11 -40.48 28.70
CA ALA A 655 -17.87 -39.19 29.34
C ALA A 655 -19.13 -38.31 29.27
N THR A 656 -19.60 -37.84 30.39
CA THR A 656 -20.74 -36.95 30.53
C THR A 656 -20.33 -35.66 31.25
N GLY A 657 -20.91 -34.52 30.90
CA GLY A 657 -20.63 -33.27 31.58
C GLY A 657 -20.72 -32.04 30.71
N GLN A 658 -20.00 -31.01 31.09
CA GLN A 658 -20.04 -29.73 30.44
C GLN A 658 -18.67 -29.06 30.35
N ILE A 659 -18.51 -28.25 29.31
CA ILE A 659 -17.30 -27.48 29.02
C ILE A 659 -17.73 -26.03 28.79
N SER A 660 -17.26 -25.09 29.63
CA SER A 660 -17.51 -23.66 29.47
C SER A 660 -16.44 -23.04 28.59
N LEU A 661 -16.82 -22.64 27.37
CA LEU A 661 -15.94 -21.90 26.47
C LEU A 661 -15.72 -20.45 26.93
N ALA A 662 -16.71 -19.88 27.66
CA ALA A 662 -16.62 -18.54 28.21
C ALA A 662 -15.63 -18.43 29.38
N GLN A 663 -15.64 -19.43 30.27
CA GLN A 663 -14.77 -19.49 31.44
C GLN A 663 -13.48 -20.28 31.19
N GLU A 664 -13.41 -21.01 30.07
CA GLU A 664 -12.33 -21.92 29.71
C GLU A 664 -12.12 -23.01 30.78
N THR A 665 -13.23 -23.58 31.22
CA THR A 665 -13.27 -24.62 32.27
C THR A 665 -14.05 -25.84 31.78
N MET A 666 -13.72 -26.99 32.36
CA MET A 666 -14.44 -28.24 32.10
C MET A 666 -14.82 -28.95 33.41
N ASP A 667 -15.92 -29.65 33.36
CA ASP A 667 -16.39 -30.59 34.41
C ASP A 667 -16.99 -31.81 33.72
N LEU A 668 -16.16 -32.83 33.60
CA LEU A 668 -16.50 -34.08 32.92
C LEU A 668 -16.42 -35.22 33.91
N ARG A 669 -17.40 -36.11 33.85
CA ARG A 669 -17.47 -37.38 34.56
C ARG A 669 -17.23 -38.50 33.57
N ILE A 670 -16.30 -39.38 33.85
CA ILE A 670 -15.89 -40.48 33.03
C ILE A 670 -16.25 -41.81 33.70
N VAL A 671 -17.11 -42.61 33.07
CA VAL A 671 -17.59 -43.86 33.60
C VAL A 671 -17.12 -44.99 32.69
N PRO A 672 -16.24 -45.91 33.12
CA PRO A 672 -15.87 -47.05 32.38
C PRO A 672 -16.88 -48.21 32.55
N GLU A 673 -17.31 -48.82 31.44
CA GLU A 673 -18.06 -50.08 31.42
C GLU A 673 -17.17 -51.19 30.88
N SER A 674 -16.86 -52.20 31.73
CA SER A 674 -16.00 -53.34 31.34
C SER A 674 -16.75 -54.31 30.44
N LEU A 675 -16.16 -54.68 29.31
CA LEU A 675 -16.68 -55.70 28.37
C LEU A 675 -16.26 -57.11 28.77
N LYS A 676 -15.19 -57.27 29.60
CA LYS A 676 -14.68 -58.56 30.08
C LYS A 676 -15.05 -58.79 31.54
N TRP A 677 -15.54 -59.99 31.84
CA TRP A 677 -15.90 -60.35 33.19
C TRP A 677 -14.63 -60.52 34.02
N LYS A 678 -14.39 -59.57 34.95
CA LYS A 678 -13.32 -59.67 35.95
C LYS A 678 -13.94 -59.50 37.34
N PHE A 679 -13.63 -60.39 38.25
CA PHE A 679 -14.24 -60.58 39.58
C PHE A 679 -14.17 -59.35 40.51
N PHE A 680 -13.35 -58.32 40.19
CA PHE A 680 -13.25 -57.07 40.89
C PHE A 680 -13.07 -55.93 39.86
N SER A 681 -14.06 -55.53 39.08
CA SER A 681 -14.00 -54.34 38.32
C SER A 681 -14.37 -53.13 39.22
N LEU A 682 -13.39 -52.31 39.57
CA LEU A 682 -13.60 -51.02 40.20
C LEU A 682 -14.26 -50.10 39.11
N ARG A 683 -15.59 -50.11 39.03
CA ARG A 683 -16.38 -49.15 38.22
C ARG A 683 -16.46 -47.79 38.90
N THR A 684 -15.32 -47.26 39.35
CA THR A 684 -15.30 -45.97 40.04
C THR A 684 -15.23 -44.85 39.02
N PRO A 685 -16.23 -43.95 38.98
CA PRO A 685 -16.19 -42.81 38.06
C PRO A 685 -14.95 -41.93 38.31
N LEU A 686 -14.36 -41.47 37.21
CA LEU A 686 -13.31 -40.47 37.22
C LEU A 686 -13.90 -39.11 36.91
N TYR A 687 -13.26 -38.04 37.32
CA TYR A 687 -13.61 -36.69 36.90
C TYR A 687 -12.43 -36.00 36.22
N VAL A 688 -12.73 -35.09 35.27
CA VAL A 688 -11.80 -34.12 34.70
C VAL A 688 -12.38 -32.74 34.95
N ARG A 689 -11.77 -31.96 35.85
CA ARG A 689 -12.25 -30.64 36.28
C ARG A 689 -11.17 -29.59 36.18
N GLY A 690 -11.53 -28.33 35.98
CA GLY A 690 -10.64 -27.19 36.05
C GLY A 690 -10.49 -26.43 34.74
N SER A 691 -9.46 -25.60 34.64
CA SER A 691 -9.23 -24.77 33.45
C SER A 691 -8.61 -25.59 32.32
N PHE A 692 -8.79 -25.13 31.06
CA PHE A 692 -8.19 -25.73 29.87
C PHE A 692 -6.66 -25.82 29.96
N ALA A 693 -6.05 -24.82 30.58
CA ALA A 693 -4.60 -24.78 30.76
C ALA A 693 -4.07 -25.73 31.84
N LYS A 694 -4.91 -26.08 32.84
CA LYS A 694 -4.52 -26.94 33.99
C LYS A 694 -5.68 -27.81 34.43
N PRO A 695 -6.07 -28.83 33.65
CA PRO A 695 -7.11 -29.75 34.02
C PRO A 695 -6.66 -30.66 35.19
N LYS A 696 -7.57 -30.93 36.11
CA LYS A 696 -7.36 -31.85 37.23
C LYS A 696 -8.12 -33.15 36.98
N VAL A 697 -7.47 -34.26 37.02
CA VAL A 697 -8.08 -35.60 36.92
C VAL A 697 -8.07 -36.27 38.30
N GLY A 698 -9.16 -36.91 38.67
CA GLY A 698 -9.28 -37.59 39.94
C GLY A 698 -10.40 -38.64 39.97
N VAL A 699 -10.54 -39.32 41.07
CA VAL A 699 -11.58 -40.33 41.34
C VAL A 699 -12.69 -39.71 42.19
N GLU A 700 -13.96 -40.02 41.88
CA GLU A 700 -15.07 -39.62 42.74
C GLU A 700 -15.02 -40.38 44.07
N PRO A 701 -14.84 -39.70 45.23
CA PRO A 701 -14.61 -40.40 46.52
C PRO A 701 -15.88 -41.06 47.09
N GLY A 702 -17.08 -40.51 46.81
CA GLY A 702 -18.32 -41.02 47.38
C GLY A 702 -18.62 -42.47 47.02
N PRO A 703 -18.64 -42.88 45.77
CA PRO A 703 -18.86 -44.27 45.36
C PRO A 703 -17.78 -45.23 45.85
N LEU A 704 -16.56 -44.76 46.04
CA LEU A 704 -15.46 -45.57 46.53
C LEU A 704 -15.63 -45.88 48.01
N LEU A 705 -16.04 -44.94 48.82
CA LEU A 705 -16.29 -45.09 50.25
C LEU A 705 -17.51 -46.03 50.53
N LEU A 706 -18.60 -45.85 49.77
CA LEU A 706 -19.77 -46.70 49.84
C LEU A 706 -19.47 -48.14 49.47
N ARG A 707 -18.69 -48.39 48.44
CA ARG A 707 -18.31 -49.70 48.00
C ARG A 707 -17.28 -50.35 48.91
N ALA A 708 -16.33 -49.61 49.42
CA ALA A 708 -15.36 -50.12 50.42
C ALA A 708 -16.10 -50.49 51.70
N GLY A 709 -17.02 -49.67 52.17
CA GLY A 709 -17.90 -49.98 53.32
C GLY A 709 -18.82 -51.18 53.07
N ALA A 710 -19.47 -51.29 51.87
CA ALA A 710 -20.26 -52.43 51.52
C ALA A 710 -19.47 -53.74 51.29
N ALA A 711 -18.26 -53.64 50.76
CA ALA A 711 -17.40 -54.81 50.60
C ALA A 711 -16.90 -55.35 51.94
N VAL A 712 -16.61 -54.51 52.91
CA VAL A 712 -16.28 -54.87 54.27
C VAL A 712 -17.51 -55.50 54.97
N ALA A 713 -18.68 -54.92 54.83
CA ALA A 713 -19.89 -55.43 55.36
C ALA A 713 -20.31 -56.78 54.72
N ALA A 714 -20.17 -56.94 53.42
CA ALA A 714 -20.48 -58.16 52.68
C ALA A 714 -19.49 -59.33 53.01
N ALA A 715 -18.23 -59.03 53.26
CA ALA A 715 -17.24 -60.01 53.66
C ALA A 715 -17.50 -60.60 55.04
N VAL A 716 -18.19 -59.85 55.90
CA VAL A 716 -18.57 -60.25 57.26
C VAL A 716 -19.85 -61.08 57.31
N VAL A 717 -20.79 -60.93 56.33
CA VAL A 717 -22.15 -61.46 56.43
C VAL A 717 -22.45 -62.63 55.50
N ALA A 718 -21.79 -62.82 54.33
CA ALA A 718 -22.11 -63.94 53.46
C ALA A 718 -21.02 -64.31 52.43
N PRO A 719 -20.21 -65.34 52.67
CA PRO A 719 -19.30 -65.86 51.65
C PRO A 719 -19.96 -66.59 50.47
N ALA A 720 -21.27 -66.90 50.59
CA ALA A 720 -21.96 -67.75 49.59
C ALA A 720 -22.91 -67.01 48.62
N ALA A 721 -23.13 -65.75 48.79
CA ALA A 721 -24.08 -64.96 47.94
C ALA A 721 -23.48 -64.37 46.66
N LEU A 722 -22.16 -64.50 46.43
CA LEU A 722 -21.47 -63.95 45.26
C LEU A 722 -21.48 -64.85 44.01
N ALA A 723 -22.17 -65.99 44.06
CA ALA A 723 -22.11 -66.99 43.00
C ALA A 723 -23.28 -67.02 41.99
N LEU A 724 -24.29 -66.12 42.11
CA LEU A 724 -25.50 -66.23 41.30
C LEU A 724 -25.95 -64.92 40.70
N VAL A 725 -25.13 -64.30 39.78
CA VAL A 725 -25.66 -63.40 38.78
C VAL A 725 -24.99 -63.72 37.45
N PRO A 726 -25.67 -64.42 36.53
CA PRO A 726 -25.15 -64.54 35.18
C PRO A 726 -25.41 -63.23 34.42
N LEU A 727 -24.35 -62.42 34.31
CA LEU A 727 -24.34 -61.37 33.33
C LEU A 727 -23.87 -61.88 31.99
N THR A 728 -24.85 -62.18 31.16
CA THR A 728 -24.58 -62.41 29.71
C THR A 728 -24.07 -61.10 29.11
N VAL A 729 -22.77 -61.08 28.82
CA VAL A 729 -22.17 -59.99 28.02
C VAL A 729 -22.26 -60.43 26.56
N PRO A 730 -22.95 -59.67 25.69
CA PRO A 730 -22.94 -59.98 24.26
C PRO A 730 -21.51 -59.76 23.74
N ALA A 731 -20.92 -60.77 23.16
CA ALA A 731 -19.70 -60.63 22.35
C ALA A 731 -20.06 -59.85 21.08
N ALA A 732 -19.81 -58.59 21.06
CA ALA A 732 -19.99 -57.74 19.89
C ALA A 732 -18.73 -57.80 19.02
N GLU A 733 -18.88 -58.13 17.75
CA GLU A 733 -17.83 -57.97 16.75
C GLU A 733 -17.31 -56.53 16.74
N GLU A 734 -16.01 -56.34 16.80
CA GLU A 734 -15.35 -55.03 17.03
C GLU A 734 -15.79 -53.96 16.04
N ASP A 735 -16.01 -54.25 14.77
CA ASP A 735 -16.46 -53.31 13.74
C ASP A 735 -17.93 -52.85 13.89
N ALA A 736 -18.81 -53.76 14.34
CA ALA A 736 -20.22 -53.46 14.54
C ALA A 736 -20.47 -52.46 15.72
N GLN A 737 -19.56 -52.42 16.67
CA GLN A 737 -19.65 -51.50 17.81
C GLN A 737 -19.40 -50.05 17.43
N CYS A 738 -18.37 -49.80 16.63
CA CYS A 738 -18.03 -48.43 16.16
C CYS A 738 -19.08 -47.92 15.17
N GLN A 739 -19.61 -48.77 14.30
CA GLN A 739 -20.72 -48.37 13.42
C GLN A 739 -21.99 -48.01 14.16
N ARG A 740 -22.33 -48.72 15.24
CA ARG A 740 -23.46 -48.40 16.11
C ARG A 740 -23.28 -47.07 16.82
N LEU A 741 -22.07 -46.78 17.36
CA LEU A 741 -21.74 -45.51 18.02
C LEU A 741 -21.84 -44.33 17.05
N LEU A 742 -21.41 -44.50 15.80
CA LEU A 742 -21.57 -43.52 14.73
C LEU A 742 -23.02 -43.31 14.33
N ALA A 743 -23.80 -44.38 14.19
CA ALA A 743 -25.23 -44.30 13.85
C ALA A 743 -26.07 -43.67 14.95
N GLU A 744 -25.75 -43.87 16.23
CA GLU A 744 -26.36 -43.19 17.36
C GLU A 744 -26.06 -41.67 17.36
N SER A 745 -24.87 -41.29 16.93
CA SER A 745 -24.49 -39.86 16.81
C SER A 745 -25.14 -39.17 15.61
N SER A 746 -25.56 -39.91 14.58
CA SER A 746 -26.19 -39.32 13.39
C SER A 746 -27.73 -39.22 13.49
N LYS A 747 -28.38 -39.95 14.45
CA LYS A 747 -29.83 -39.98 14.64
C LYS A 747 -30.38 -38.94 15.64
N LYS A 748 -29.54 -38.20 16.32
CA LYS A 748 -29.91 -37.15 17.25
C LYS A 748 -29.30 -35.77 16.80
#